data_bc2b037a1766f40485e6272718f7bd0a
#
_entry.id   bc2b037a1766f40485e6272718f7bd0a
#
_cell.length_a   1.000
_cell.length_b   1.000
_cell.length_c   1.000
_cell.angle_alpha   90.00
_cell.angle_beta   90.00
_cell.angle_gamma   90.00
#
_symmetry.space_group_name_H-M   'P 1'
#
loop_
_entity.id
_entity.type
_entity.pdbx_description
1 polymer ?
#
loop_
_entity_poly.entity_id
_entity_poly.type
_entity_poly.pdbx_seq_one_letter_code
_entity_poly.pdbx_strand_id
1 'polypeptide(L)'
;MKSDYKLLFSPGKLGRVTAKNRCVMTAAMTGFPGSINGDADERVIRYYEERAAGGTGVIITEAGVVDEIYGACRFNQLHYTRPHIASLAKLNERLHKYGTVTIAQLWHGGFICSPEVTGHETLSPSAVDGLPDRETRAMTLEDIRYVTKCFADSAVCCRDAGYDGVEIHIAHGYLLAQFVSRYYNRREDEYGGSFENRCRFPDEVIKAVRDAVGPRFMVGVRISGDEMAQDLDPRHITAEEGLAFARHIDALGMVDYINVSNGNKLTNNANCDPFFYDFGWKAHVAKAIKEAVHVPVIATNSIKTPDQAEKTLADGVCDFAGMLRANLADPNMMNKAAVGREEEIKGCIGCLFCREPRGGGQMPAWCAINPRAGCEYDYPPLPQDGRGRPVAVVGAGPGGMEAAVHLASRGYEVTVFEKDNAVGGSMNLADKPDHKERIERLIHTYEAQMKHFGVKICCGVEASPETVEKIHPVGVFLACGANPIIPPVPGVDLPHVVTAQDAIRQNMRFPGKKIAIVGTGLTGMETAEILARDSDNITMIDMVEVGPGLIHEILDEMLKILVPKGVRFLPYHKLNAITPEGLIAERLADGAKLPIEADVVVLSLGVAPNRDFIQQFRDRFDPVYVIGDANQSGRIGHATKSGFVQAYGFRPLEDLVP
;
A
#
# COMPACT_ATOMS: atom_id res chain seq x y z
N MET A 1 -3.65 30.97 -5.06
CA MET A 1 -4.06 29.56 -5.01
C MET A 1 -5.36 29.44 -5.82
N LYS A 2 -5.33 28.69 -6.91
CA LYS A 2 -6.51 28.28 -7.68
C LYS A 2 -6.89 26.87 -7.21
N SER A 3 -7.18 26.67 -5.94
CA SER A 3 -7.57 25.33 -5.50
C SER A 3 -8.98 25.39 -4.94
N ASP A 4 -9.81 24.45 -5.38
CA ASP A 4 -11.14 24.22 -4.82
C ASP A 4 -11.10 23.62 -3.41
N TYR A 5 -9.90 23.26 -2.92
CA TYR A 5 -9.64 22.61 -1.63
C TYR A 5 -9.43 23.62 -0.49
N LYS A 6 -10.47 24.38 -0.16
CA LYS A 6 -10.41 25.47 0.82
C LYS A 6 -10.16 24.99 2.25
N LEU A 7 -10.74 23.85 2.63
CA LEU A 7 -10.58 23.29 3.97
C LEU A 7 -9.24 22.58 4.10
N LEU A 8 -8.88 21.76 3.12
CA LEU A 8 -7.63 20.99 3.15
C LEU A 8 -6.40 21.92 3.24
N PHE A 9 -6.39 23.04 2.52
CA PHE A 9 -5.30 24.02 2.55
C PHE A 9 -5.43 25.05 3.67
N SER A 10 -6.51 25.04 4.46
CA SER A 10 -6.59 25.95 5.61
C SER A 10 -5.64 25.50 6.72
N PRO A 11 -4.99 26.45 7.43
CA PRO A 11 -4.24 26.14 8.63
C PRO A 11 -5.11 25.45 9.68
N GLY A 12 -4.52 24.53 10.43
CA GLY A 12 -5.20 23.82 11.51
C GLY A 12 -4.34 23.74 12.78
N LYS A 13 -4.96 23.73 13.95
CA LYS A 13 -4.27 23.60 15.24
C LYS A 13 -4.32 22.17 15.76
N LEU A 14 -3.17 21.67 16.20
CA LEU A 14 -3.00 20.47 17.01
C LEU A 14 -2.34 20.91 18.33
N GLY A 15 -3.11 21.00 19.40
CA GLY A 15 -2.68 21.61 20.64
C GLY A 15 -2.20 23.06 20.41
N ARG A 16 -0.94 23.35 20.71
CA ARG A 16 -0.32 24.68 20.53
C ARG A 16 0.35 24.88 19.19
N VAL A 17 0.49 23.83 18.38
CA VAL A 17 1.16 23.85 17.08
C VAL A 17 0.14 24.14 15.99
N THR A 18 0.50 24.98 15.01
CA THR A 18 -0.33 25.28 13.84
C THR A 18 0.31 24.65 12.61
N ALA A 19 -0.37 23.69 11.99
CA ALA A 19 0.01 23.11 10.72
C ALA A 19 -0.40 24.03 9.55
N LYS A 20 0.41 24.10 8.50
CA LYS A 20 0.17 24.93 7.30
C LYS A 20 -1.05 24.49 6.49
N ASN A 21 -1.47 23.23 6.61
CA ASN A 21 -2.67 22.65 5.99
C ASN A 21 -3.13 21.41 6.80
N ARG A 22 -4.25 20.82 6.41
CA ARG A 22 -4.88 19.70 7.13
C ARG A 22 -4.54 18.31 6.60
N CYS A 23 -3.53 18.19 5.73
CA CYS A 23 -3.02 16.91 5.24
C CYS A 23 -2.04 16.31 6.26
N VAL A 24 -2.31 15.09 6.70
CA VAL A 24 -1.45 14.33 7.64
C VAL A 24 -0.93 13.07 6.97
N MET A 25 0.37 12.93 6.86
CA MET A 25 0.98 11.63 6.61
C MET A 25 1.03 10.87 7.94
N THR A 26 0.13 9.92 8.15
CA THR A 26 0.07 9.14 9.38
C THR A 26 1.17 8.09 9.43
N ALA A 27 1.52 7.65 10.64
CA ALA A 27 2.62 6.71 10.86
C ALA A 27 2.42 5.35 10.19
N ALA A 28 3.48 4.83 9.62
CA ALA A 28 3.66 3.43 9.23
C ALA A 28 5.14 3.07 9.25
N MET A 29 5.45 1.83 9.60
CA MET A 29 6.83 1.32 9.54
C MET A 29 7.36 1.38 8.11
N THR A 30 8.52 2.00 7.91
CA THR A 30 9.14 2.20 6.61
C THR A 30 9.91 0.97 6.13
N GLY A 31 10.48 0.21 7.07
CA GLY A 31 11.26 -0.99 6.78
C GLY A 31 12.60 -0.71 6.10
N PHE A 32 13.22 0.43 6.32
CA PHE A 32 14.52 0.74 5.71
C PHE A 32 15.66 -0.06 6.34
N PRO A 33 16.55 -0.67 5.51
CA PRO A 33 17.70 -1.40 6.02
C PRO A 33 18.67 -0.55 6.86
N GLY A 34 18.76 0.75 6.60
CA GLY A 34 19.60 1.68 7.32
C GLY A 34 19.21 1.88 8.79
N SER A 35 17.96 1.57 9.14
CA SER A 35 17.47 1.66 10.53
C SER A 35 17.84 0.44 11.39
N ILE A 36 18.72 -0.45 10.96
CA ILE A 36 19.10 -1.66 11.73
C ILE A 36 19.54 -1.35 13.16
N ASN A 37 20.16 -0.19 13.39
CA ASN A 37 20.56 0.26 14.71
C ASN A 37 19.54 1.21 15.36
N GLY A 38 18.35 1.39 14.75
CA GLY A 38 17.34 2.33 15.22
C GLY A 38 17.52 3.79 14.78
N ASP A 39 18.58 4.12 14.05
CA ASP A 39 18.86 5.48 13.60
C ASP A 39 18.02 5.92 12.40
N ALA A 40 17.69 7.21 12.34
CA ALA A 40 17.17 7.86 11.15
C ALA A 40 18.33 8.18 10.18
N ASP A 41 18.68 7.23 9.31
CA ASP A 41 19.70 7.42 8.29
C ASP A 41 19.21 8.30 7.11
N GLU A 42 20.08 8.55 6.13
CA GLU A 42 19.75 9.38 4.97
C GLU A 42 18.57 8.81 4.13
N ARG A 43 18.32 7.50 4.11
CA ARG A 43 17.19 6.90 3.40
C ARG A 43 15.88 7.24 4.08
N VAL A 44 15.82 7.09 5.40
CA VAL A 44 14.68 7.51 6.22
C VAL A 44 14.43 9.01 6.08
N ILE A 45 15.50 9.82 6.18
CA ILE A 45 15.40 11.27 6.06
C ILE A 45 14.86 11.67 4.69
N ARG A 46 15.41 11.14 3.60
CA ARG A 46 14.97 11.48 2.23
C ARG A 46 13.53 11.05 1.95
N TYR A 47 13.13 9.89 2.48
CA TYR A 47 11.76 9.43 2.38
C TYR A 47 10.77 10.45 2.97
N TYR A 48 10.98 10.92 4.19
CA TYR A 48 10.10 11.90 4.82
C TYR A 48 10.26 13.31 4.22
N GLU A 49 11.49 13.72 3.91
CA GLU A 49 11.79 15.03 3.33
C GLU A 49 11.06 15.26 2.01
N GLU A 50 10.96 14.24 1.14
CA GLU A 50 10.27 14.38 -0.13
C GLU A 50 8.78 14.67 0.05
N ARG A 51 8.14 14.09 1.07
CA ARG A 51 6.73 14.36 1.42
C ARG A 51 6.55 15.75 2.03
N ALA A 52 7.49 16.16 2.86
CA ALA A 52 7.51 17.52 3.43
C ALA A 52 7.68 18.59 2.34
N ALA A 53 8.63 18.37 1.41
CA ALA A 53 8.85 19.21 0.23
C ALA A 53 7.63 19.20 -0.71
N GLY A 54 6.93 18.08 -0.81
CA GLY A 54 5.69 17.90 -1.56
C GLY A 54 4.47 18.59 -0.98
N GLY A 55 4.60 19.29 0.16
CA GLY A 55 3.59 20.17 0.72
C GLY A 55 2.77 19.59 1.88
N THR A 56 3.08 18.38 2.37
CA THR A 56 2.38 17.77 3.50
C THR A 56 2.48 18.64 4.76
N GLY A 57 1.34 18.89 5.42
CA GLY A 57 1.26 19.78 6.59
C GLY A 57 1.78 19.15 7.87
N VAL A 58 1.49 17.88 8.10
CA VAL A 58 1.89 17.12 9.29
C VAL A 58 2.46 15.78 8.86
N ILE A 59 3.59 15.40 9.41
CA ILE A 59 4.19 14.06 9.24
C ILE A 59 4.33 13.42 10.61
N ILE A 60 3.61 12.30 10.79
CA ILE A 60 3.81 11.42 11.93
C ILE A 60 4.79 10.34 11.47
N THR A 61 5.99 10.35 12.01
CA THR A 61 7.03 9.37 11.68
C THR A 61 6.63 7.97 12.18
N GLU A 62 7.29 6.95 11.67
CA GLU A 62 6.90 5.56 11.92
C GLU A 62 6.75 5.21 13.40
N ALA A 63 5.99 4.14 13.66
CA ALA A 63 5.87 3.54 14.98
C ALA A 63 7.25 3.06 15.47
N GLY A 64 7.91 3.88 16.26
CA GLY A 64 9.27 3.63 16.75
C GLY A 64 9.30 3.01 18.13
N VAL A 65 10.33 2.23 18.37
CA VAL A 65 10.55 1.44 19.57
C VAL A 65 10.83 2.36 20.77
N VAL A 66 10.08 2.18 21.85
CA VAL A 66 10.31 2.86 23.14
C VAL A 66 11.06 1.98 24.13
N ASP A 67 11.01 0.67 23.95
CA ASP A 67 11.62 -0.35 24.78
C ASP A 67 12.50 -1.28 23.92
N GLU A 68 13.81 -1.14 24.05
CA GLU A 68 14.79 -1.91 23.28
C GLU A 68 14.88 -3.38 23.72
N ILE A 69 14.38 -3.71 24.91
CA ILE A 69 14.47 -5.07 25.46
C ILE A 69 13.31 -5.92 24.96
N TYR A 70 12.06 -5.44 25.05
CA TYR A 70 10.87 -6.22 24.74
C TYR A 70 10.02 -5.64 23.61
N GLY A 71 10.28 -4.39 23.20
CA GLY A 71 9.32 -3.61 22.42
C GLY A 71 9.44 -3.72 20.90
N ALA A 72 10.52 -4.31 20.34
CA ALA A 72 10.77 -4.34 18.90
C ALA A 72 10.14 -5.54 18.18
N CYS A 73 9.69 -5.34 16.94
CA CYS A 73 9.22 -6.43 16.08
C CYS A 73 10.04 -6.62 14.81
N ARG A 74 10.97 -5.71 14.51
CA ARG A 74 11.84 -5.74 13.32
C ARG A 74 13.20 -5.14 13.63
N PHE A 75 14.24 -5.63 12.98
CA PHE A 75 15.60 -5.09 13.08
C PHE A 75 15.74 -3.68 12.47
N ASN A 76 14.89 -3.35 11.49
CA ASN A 76 14.93 -2.10 10.73
C ASN A 76 13.76 -1.16 11.10
N GLN A 77 13.68 -0.80 12.38
CA GLN A 77 12.66 0.07 12.96
C GLN A 77 13.34 1.23 13.69
N LEU A 78 12.80 2.45 13.61
CA LEU A 78 13.33 3.58 14.38
C LEU A 78 13.21 3.36 15.89
N HIS A 79 14.22 3.80 16.63
CA HIS A 79 14.20 3.82 18.09
C HIS A 79 14.12 5.26 18.60
N TYR A 80 13.22 5.51 19.54
CA TYR A 80 13.07 6.82 20.17
C TYR A 80 13.74 6.84 21.55
N THR A 81 15.00 6.45 21.55
CA THR A 81 15.81 6.34 22.76
C THR A 81 17.02 7.26 22.69
N ARG A 82 17.70 7.45 23.82
CA ARG A 82 18.75 8.46 23.98
C ARG A 82 19.88 8.40 22.94
N PRO A 83 20.41 7.23 22.54
CA PRO A 83 21.47 7.15 21.53
C PRO A 83 21.07 7.75 20.18
N HIS A 84 19.79 7.78 19.84
CA HIS A 84 19.26 8.12 18.53
C HIS A 84 18.87 9.61 18.37
N ILE A 85 18.97 10.43 19.44
CA ILE A 85 18.59 11.86 19.44
C ILE A 85 19.25 12.61 18.28
N ALA A 86 20.54 12.38 18.02
CA ALA A 86 21.26 13.12 16.98
C ALA A 86 20.75 12.83 15.56
N SER A 87 20.46 11.57 15.23
CA SER A 87 19.90 11.19 13.92
C SER A 87 18.47 11.69 13.75
N LEU A 88 17.66 11.63 14.80
CA LEU A 88 16.29 12.15 14.83
C LEU A 88 16.26 13.68 14.72
N ALA A 89 17.21 14.39 15.35
CA ALA A 89 17.34 15.85 15.24
C ALA A 89 17.63 16.27 13.79
N LYS A 90 18.53 15.55 13.11
CA LYS A 90 18.82 15.78 11.69
C LYS A 90 17.57 15.58 10.82
N LEU A 91 16.77 14.54 11.09
CA LEU A 91 15.49 14.32 10.41
C LEU A 91 14.56 15.53 10.58
N ASN A 92 14.32 15.97 11.81
CA ASN A 92 13.43 17.10 12.11
C ASN A 92 13.91 18.40 11.48
N GLU A 93 15.20 18.72 11.56
CA GLU A 93 15.79 19.90 10.90
C GLU A 93 15.47 19.91 9.39
N ARG A 94 15.58 18.75 8.74
CA ARG A 94 15.31 18.63 7.29
C ARG A 94 13.84 18.86 6.97
N LEU A 95 12.93 18.30 7.74
CA LEU A 95 11.48 18.41 7.50
C LEU A 95 10.97 19.83 7.83
N HIS A 96 11.47 20.45 8.88
CA HIS A 96 11.08 21.80 9.29
C HIS A 96 11.43 22.88 8.26
N LYS A 97 12.41 22.66 7.37
CA LYS A 97 12.71 23.56 6.24
C LYS A 97 11.50 23.82 5.33
N TYR A 98 10.55 22.89 5.32
CA TYR A 98 9.33 22.97 4.51
C TYR A 98 8.10 23.44 5.32
N GLY A 99 8.27 23.83 6.59
CA GLY A 99 7.17 24.22 7.48
C GLY A 99 6.22 23.06 7.79
N THR A 100 6.72 21.84 7.79
CA THR A 100 5.97 20.62 8.14
C THR A 100 6.07 20.37 9.62
N VAL A 101 4.94 20.12 10.29
CA VAL A 101 4.89 19.69 11.70
C VAL A 101 5.32 18.23 11.78
N THR A 102 6.23 17.92 12.72
CA THR A 102 6.77 16.57 12.91
C THR A 102 6.36 15.96 14.24
N ILE A 103 5.86 14.73 14.19
CA ILE A 103 5.36 13.99 15.35
C ILE A 103 6.00 12.60 15.36
N ALA A 104 6.53 12.14 16.50
CA ALA A 104 7.05 10.78 16.65
C ALA A 104 5.95 9.85 17.20
N GLN A 105 5.68 8.71 16.55
CA GLN A 105 4.74 7.74 17.09
C GLN A 105 5.43 6.75 18.03
N LEU A 106 5.19 6.87 19.33
CA LEU A 106 5.73 6.01 20.38
C LEU A 106 4.98 4.67 20.40
N TRP A 107 5.72 3.56 20.35
CA TRP A 107 5.12 2.26 20.14
C TRP A 107 5.82 1.14 20.89
N HIS A 108 5.01 0.16 21.35
CA HIS A 108 5.43 -1.13 21.89
C HIS A 108 4.51 -2.22 21.34
N GLY A 109 5.08 -3.27 20.75
CA GLY A 109 4.29 -4.28 20.04
C GLY A 109 3.47 -5.23 20.92
N GLY A 110 3.85 -5.36 22.18
CA GLY A 110 3.23 -6.36 23.04
C GLY A 110 3.52 -7.79 22.55
N PHE A 111 2.54 -8.67 22.54
CA PHE A 111 2.73 -10.03 22.04
C PHE A 111 3.11 -10.11 20.54
N ILE A 112 2.97 -9.00 19.80
CA ILE A 112 3.34 -8.93 18.38
C ILE A 112 4.85 -8.73 18.18
N CYS A 113 5.59 -8.35 19.24
CA CYS A 113 7.04 -8.26 19.20
C CYS A 113 7.66 -9.59 18.78
N SER A 114 8.88 -9.54 18.23
CA SER A 114 9.57 -10.74 17.75
C SER A 114 10.67 -11.17 18.72
N PRO A 115 10.58 -12.34 19.35
CA PRO A 115 11.66 -12.91 20.14
C PRO A 115 12.98 -13.05 19.36
N GLU A 116 12.91 -13.27 18.05
CA GLU A 116 14.09 -13.33 17.18
C GLU A 116 14.83 -11.99 17.10
N VAL A 117 14.07 -10.87 17.23
CA VAL A 117 14.63 -9.50 17.19
C VAL A 117 15.10 -9.07 18.56
N THR A 118 14.32 -9.30 19.59
CA THR A 118 14.59 -8.83 20.96
C THR A 118 15.49 -9.76 21.76
N GLY A 119 15.52 -11.06 21.41
CA GLY A 119 16.18 -12.10 22.23
C GLY A 119 15.42 -12.43 23.51
N HIS A 120 14.19 -11.92 23.69
CA HIS A 120 13.36 -12.05 24.88
C HIS A 120 11.96 -12.54 24.54
N GLU A 121 11.27 -13.12 25.53
CA GLU A 121 9.84 -13.41 25.46
C GLU A 121 9.02 -12.15 25.20
N THR A 122 7.81 -12.31 24.64
CA THR A 122 6.93 -11.17 24.42
C THR A 122 6.06 -10.87 25.65
N LEU A 123 5.67 -9.59 25.78
CA LEU A 123 4.84 -9.10 26.88
C LEU A 123 3.40 -8.85 26.43
N SER A 124 2.42 -9.20 27.26
CA SER A 124 1.01 -8.88 27.02
C SER A 124 0.24 -8.69 28.34
N PRO A 125 -1.00 -8.17 28.34
CA PRO A 125 -1.78 -8.09 29.57
C PRO A 125 -2.04 -9.46 30.22
N SER A 126 -2.20 -10.51 29.41
CA SER A 126 -2.45 -11.89 29.85
C SER A 126 -1.72 -12.85 28.95
N ALA A 127 -1.44 -14.07 29.43
CA ALA A 127 -0.91 -15.12 28.58
C ALA A 127 -1.85 -15.34 27.38
N VAL A 128 -1.29 -15.43 26.18
CA VAL A 128 -2.06 -15.61 24.94
C VAL A 128 -1.87 -17.04 24.47
N ASP A 129 -2.94 -17.85 24.60
CA ASP A 129 -2.97 -19.21 24.10
C ASP A 129 -3.11 -19.22 22.57
N GLY A 130 -2.47 -20.17 21.89
CA GLY A 130 -2.67 -20.42 20.45
C GLY A 130 -1.83 -19.58 19.49
N LEU A 131 -0.76 -18.95 19.96
CA LEU A 131 0.31 -18.45 19.10
C LEU A 131 1.39 -19.52 18.99
N PRO A 132 1.42 -20.34 17.93
CA PRO A 132 2.20 -21.58 17.89
C PRO A 132 3.72 -21.40 17.98
N ASP A 133 4.23 -20.18 17.80
CA ASP A 133 5.67 -19.91 17.68
C ASP A 133 6.20 -18.85 18.66
N ARG A 134 5.42 -18.46 19.72
CA ARG A 134 5.83 -17.35 20.60
C ARG A 134 5.54 -17.62 22.05
N GLU A 135 6.59 -17.58 22.87
CA GLU A 135 6.44 -17.53 24.32
C GLU A 135 6.00 -16.13 24.73
N THR A 136 4.77 -16.01 25.21
CA THR A 136 4.18 -14.76 25.68
C THR A 136 3.84 -14.87 27.16
N ARG A 137 4.39 -13.98 27.98
CA ARG A 137 4.01 -13.90 29.40
C ARG A 137 3.15 -12.68 29.73
N ALA A 138 2.32 -12.86 30.73
CA ALA A 138 1.57 -11.75 31.33
C ALA A 138 2.52 -10.76 32.03
N MET A 139 2.31 -9.46 31.80
CA MET A 139 3.07 -8.41 32.46
C MET A 139 2.84 -8.39 33.97
N THR A 140 3.91 -8.27 34.74
CA THR A 140 3.87 -7.96 36.15
C THR A 140 3.62 -6.46 36.38
N LEU A 141 3.35 -6.04 37.61
CA LEU A 141 3.26 -4.63 37.96
C LEU A 141 4.61 -3.89 37.78
N GLU A 142 5.71 -4.61 37.88
CA GLU A 142 7.06 -4.06 37.61
C GLU A 142 7.25 -3.79 36.11
N ASP A 143 6.83 -4.72 35.25
CA ASP A 143 6.85 -4.53 33.78
C ASP A 143 5.99 -3.33 33.36
N ILE A 144 4.79 -3.17 33.94
CA ILE A 144 3.91 -2.03 33.66
C ILE A 144 4.61 -0.72 33.99
N ARG A 145 5.23 -0.62 35.17
CA ARG A 145 5.99 0.58 35.59
C ARG A 145 7.20 0.83 34.72
N TYR A 146 7.93 -0.24 34.36
CA TYR A 146 9.08 -0.17 33.47
C TYR A 146 8.69 0.35 32.08
N VAL A 147 7.69 -0.23 31.45
CA VAL A 147 7.24 0.20 30.12
C VAL A 147 6.65 1.61 30.16
N THR A 148 5.89 1.99 31.21
CA THR A 148 5.43 3.38 31.41
C THR A 148 6.60 4.36 31.39
N LYS A 149 7.69 4.03 32.10
CA LYS A 149 8.91 4.85 32.09
C LYS A 149 9.56 4.92 30.71
N CYS A 150 9.61 3.82 29.96
CA CYS A 150 10.15 3.80 28.58
C CYS A 150 9.40 4.78 27.66
N PHE A 151 8.07 4.83 27.72
CA PHE A 151 7.28 5.81 26.98
C PHE A 151 7.60 7.25 27.36
N ALA A 152 7.72 7.55 28.66
CA ALA A 152 8.05 8.88 29.15
C ALA A 152 9.46 9.31 28.73
N ASP A 153 10.46 8.44 28.89
CA ASP A 153 11.85 8.71 28.49
C ASP A 153 11.96 8.92 26.98
N SER A 154 11.26 8.12 26.17
CA SER A 154 11.22 8.27 24.71
C SER A 154 10.59 9.59 24.28
N ALA A 155 9.53 10.03 24.96
CA ALA A 155 8.91 11.32 24.69
C ALA A 155 9.86 12.48 24.96
N VAL A 156 10.68 12.40 26.02
CA VAL A 156 11.76 13.36 26.30
C VAL A 156 12.81 13.34 25.19
N CYS A 157 13.24 12.15 24.75
CA CYS A 157 14.20 12.03 23.66
C CYS A 157 13.68 12.66 22.36
N CYS A 158 12.41 12.45 22.03
CA CYS A 158 11.77 13.06 20.85
C CYS A 158 11.70 14.60 20.98
N ARG A 159 11.33 15.12 22.15
CA ARG A 159 11.36 16.57 22.41
C ARG A 159 12.76 17.14 22.24
N ASP A 160 13.76 16.50 22.80
CA ASP A 160 15.15 16.94 22.73
C ASP A 160 15.75 16.79 21.32
N ALA A 161 15.20 15.88 20.50
CA ALA A 161 15.49 15.74 19.07
C ALA A 161 14.74 16.75 18.17
N GLY A 162 13.93 17.65 18.76
CA GLY A 162 13.26 18.72 18.03
C GLY A 162 11.95 18.35 17.34
N TYR A 163 11.32 17.24 17.68
CA TYR A 163 9.94 16.97 17.26
C TYR A 163 8.99 18.03 17.86
N ASP A 164 7.91 18.34 17.12
CA ASP A 164 6.85 19.23 17.61
C ASP A 164 5.91 18.52 18.60
N GLY A 165 5.88 17.19 18.55
CA GLY A 165 5.06 16.37 19.44
C GLY A 165 5.34 14.88 19.35
N VAL A 166 4.59 14.13 20.18
CA VAL A 166 4.56 12.68 20.15
C VAL A 166 3.12 12.17 20.02
N GLU A 167 2.96 11.00 19.43
CA GLU A 167 1.68 10.26 19.36
C GLU A 167 1.85 8.91 20.05
N ILE A 168 1.08 8.67 21.12
CA ILE A 168 1.09 7.39 21.84
C ILE A 168 0.19 6.41 21.08
N HIS A 169 0.75 5.26 20.69
CA HIS A 169 0.04 4.27 19.90
C HIS A 169 -0.81 3.33 20.76
N ILE A 170 -2.12 3.55 20.79
CA ILE A 170 -3.12 2.75 21.52
C ILE A 170 -4.11 2.12 20.52
N ALA A 171 -3.61 1.52 19.44
CA ALA A 171 -4.45 0.97 18.37
C ALA A 171 -3.94 -0.36 17.85
N HIS A 172 -4.71 -1.00 16.94
CA HIS A 172 -4.32 -2.13 16.10
C HIS A 172 -3.91 -3.41 16.84
N GLY A 173 -4.32 -3.56 18.10
CA GLY A 173 -3.95 -4.72 18.91
C GLY A 173 -2.49 -4.73 19.36
N TYR A 174 -1.81 -3.57 19.43
CA TYR A 174 -0.51 -3.42 20.07
C TYR A 174 -0.65 -3.24 21.59
N LEU A 175 0.45 -3.22 22.35
CA LEU A 175 0.47 -3.39 23.79
C LEU A 175 -0.61 -2.59 24.54
N LEU A 176 -0.66 -1.28 24.35
CA LEU A 176 -1.62 -0.44 25.08
C LEU A 176 -3.08 -0.74 24.68
N ALA A 177 -3.34 -1.03 23.38
CA ALA A 177 -4.65 -1.46 22.91
C ALA A 177 -5.01 -2.86 23.43
N GLN A 178 -4.03 -3.73 23.65
CA GLN A 178 -4.27 -5.06 24.25
C GLN A 178 -4.84 -4.94 25.67
N PHE A 179 -4.40 -3.92 26.44
CA PHE A 179 -4.96 -3.69 27.78
C PHE A 179 -6.40 -3.20 27.73
N VAL A 180 -6.78 -2.39 26.76
CA VAL A 180 -8.15 -1.88 26.58
C VAL A 180 -9.11 -2.99 26.14
N SER A 181 -8.67 -3.89 25.25
CA SER A 181 -9.50 -4.94 24.65
C SER A 181 -9.75 -6.10 25.62
N ARG A 182 -11.02 -6.45 25.85
CA ARG A 182 -11.41 -7.62 26.66
C ARG A 182 -10.96 -8.93 26.02
N TYR A 183 -10.73 -8.97 24.74
CA TYR A 183 -10.24 -10.14 24.03
C TYR A 183 -8.84 -10.52 24.48
N TYR A 184 -7.93 -9.54 24.60
CA TYR A 184 -6.54 -9.76 25.02
C TYR A 184 -6.36 -9.65 26.53
N ASN A 185 -7.10 -8.75 27.21
CA ASN A 185 -6.96 -8.49 28.64
C ASN A 185 -7.95 -9.32 29.46
N ARG A 186 -7.43 -10.39 30.09
CA ARG A 186 -8.16 -11.30 30.98
C ARG A 186 -7.68 -11.19 32.42
N ARG A 187 -7.07 -10.06 32.78
CA ARG A 187 -6.56 -9.82 34.14
C ARG A 187 -7.71 -9.63 35.12
N GLU A 188 -7.47 -10.07 36.38
CA GLU A 188 -8.42 -9.95 37.50
C GLU A 188 -7.93 -8.94 38.55
N ASP A 189 -6.78 -8.28 38.30
CA ASP A 189 -6.22 -7.23 39.15
C ASP A 189 -6.73 -5.82 38.71
N GLU A 190 -6.12 -4.78 39.28
CA GLU A 190 -6.46 -3.39 39.03
C GLU A 190 -6.25 -2.91 37.56
N TYR A 191 -5.67 -3.75 36.68
CA TYR A 191 -5.48 -3.47 35.25
C TYR A 191 -6.43 -4.29 34.34
N GLY A 192 -7.39 -5.03 34.91
CA GLY A 192 -8.32 -5.86 34.15
C GLY A 192 -9.75 -5.80 34.64
N GLY A 193 -10.67 -6.51 33.97
CA GLY A 193 -12.08 -6.56 34.31
C GLY A 193 -12.86 -5.33 33.86
N SER A 194 -13.08 -4.34 34.74
CA SER A 194 -13.88 -3.15 34.41
C SER A 194 -13.24 -2.28 33.30
N PHE A 195 -14.06 -1.42 32.69
CA PHE A 195 -13.58 -0.50 31.66
C PHE A 195 -12.49 0.42 32.22
N GLU A 196 -12.67 0.98 33.38
CA GLU A 196 -11.73 1.87 34.07
C GLU A 196 -10.40 1.19 34.36
N ASN A 197 -10.45 -0.07 34.81
CA ASN A 197 -9.25 -0.86 35.05
C ASN A 197 -8.47 -1.15 33.74
N ARG A 198 -9.17 -1.46 32.66
CA ARG A 198 -8.55 -1.68 31.36
C ARG A 198 -7.92 -0.40 30.77
N CYS A 199 -8.46 0.77 31.10
CA CYS A 199 -7.92 2.07 30.71
C CYS A 199 -6.71 2.48 31.56
N ARG A 200 -6.52 1.94 32.76
CA ARG A 200 -5.52 2.37 33.74
C ARG A 200 -4.09 2.43 33.19
N PHE A 201 -3.62 1.39 32.50
CA PHE A 201 -2.27 1.39 31.95
C PHE A 201 -2.08 2.44 30.84
N PRO A 202 -2.94 2.56 29.83
CA PRO A 202 -2.92 3.70 28.90
C PRO A 202 -2.92 5.07 29.59
N ASP A 203 -3.75 5.26 30.63
CA ASP A 203 -3.84 6.51 31.39
C ASP A 203 -2.53 6.84 32.10
N GLU A 204 -1.91 5.86 32.74
CA GLU A 204 -0.61 6.01 33.40
C GLU A 204 0.49 6.39 32.40
N VAL A 205 0.48 5.78 31.21
CA VAL A 205 1.43 6.13 30.13
C VAL A 205 1.18 7.56 29.63
N ILE A 206 -0.08 7.94 29.35
CA ILE A 206 -0.42 9.31 28.91
C ILE A 206 0.03 10.33 29.96
N LYS A 207 -0.28 10.05 31.24
CA LYS A 207 0.12 10.93 32.34
C LYS A 207 1.63 11.03 32.47
N ALA A 208 2.36 9.92 32.45
CA ALA A 208 3.82 9.91 32.57
C ALA A 208 4.50 10.66 31.42
N VAL A 209 4.03 10.48 30.20
CA VAL A 209 4.50 11.23 29.02
C VAL A 209 4.22 12.72 29.20
N ARG A 210 2.99 13.11 29.55
CA ARG A 210 2.62 14.53 29.76
C ARG A 210 3.45 15.18 30.85
N ASP A 211 3.64 14.52 31.98
CA ASP A 211 4.44 15.02 33.09
C ASP A 211 5.91 15.21 32.68
N ALA A 212 6.47 14.28 31.90
CA ALA A 212 7.87 14.32 31.47
C ALA A 212 8.15 15.42 30.42
N VAL A 213 7.23 15.66 29.49
CA VAL A 213 7.45 16.67 28.43
C VAL A 213 6.87 18.04 28.76
N GLY A 214 5.97 18.12 29.73
CA GLY A 214 5.32 19.35 30.20
C GLY A 214 4.16 19.82 29.32
N PRO A 215 3.45 20.88 29.72
CA PRO A 215 2.17 21.29 29.13
C PRO A 215 2.30 22.00 27.77
N ARG A 216 3.49 22.30 27.30
CA ARG A 216 3.69 23.03 26.04
C ARG A 216 4.03 22.13 24.87
N PHE A 217 4.55 20.94 25.12
CA PHE A 217 4.87 19.96 24.09
C PHE A 217 3.61 19.19 23.67
N MET A 218 3.40 18.97 22.38
CA MET A 218 2.19 18.30 21.87
C MET A 218 2.23 16.80 22.16
N VAL A 219 1.13 16.28 22.72
CA VAL A 219 0.93 14.85 23.00
C VAL A 219 -0.39 14.43 22.40
N GLY A 220 -0.35 13.58 21.39
CA GLY A 220 -1.53 12.97 20.81
C GLY A 220 -1.60 11.47 21.11
N VAL A 221 -2.75 10.89 20.77
CA VAL A 221 -2.95 9.44 20.86
C VAL A 221 -3.52 8.90 19.54
N ARG A 222 -3.14 7.69 19.17
CA ARG A 222 -3.80 6.94 18.10
C ARG A 222 -4.57 5.78 18.69
N ILE A 223 -5.88 5.71 18.41
CA ILE A 223 -6.77 4.67 18.93
C ILE A 223 -7.39 3.85 17.81
N SER A 224 -7.78 2.60 18.10
CA SER A 224 -8.77 1.87 17.28
C SER A 224 -10.16 2.32 17.73
N GLY A 225 -10.86 3.04 16.85
CA GLY A 225 -12.26 3.41 17.12
C GLY A 225 -13.21 2.22 17.06
N ASP A 226 -12.83 1.20 16.28
CA ASP A 226 -13.49 -0.10 16.16
C ASP A 226 -12.47 -1.14 15.70
N GLU A 227 -12.36 -2.29 16.37
CA GLU A 227 -11.49 -3.38 15.92
C GLU A 227 -12.08 -4.16 14.74
N MET A 228 -13.39 -4.02 14.47
CA MET A 228 -14.12 -4.70 13.39
C MET A 228 -13.90 -6.22 13.37
N ALA A 229 -13.82 -6.82 14.54
CA ALA A 229 -13.52 -8.22 14.78
C ALA A 229 -14.61 -8.93 15.63
N GLN A 230 -15.78 -8.33 15.78
CA GLN A 230 -16.86 -8.84 16.61
C GLN A 230 -17.44 -10.15 16.10
N ASP A 231 -17.40 -10.36 14.77
CA ASP A 231 -17.79 -11.63 14.14
C ASP A 231 -16.84 -12.79 14.50
N LEU A 232 -15.59 -12.47 14.86
CA LEU A 232 -14.60 -13.45 15.32
C LEU A 232 -14.76 -13.70 16.82
N ASP A 233 -14.91 -12.64 17.61
CA ASP A 233 -15.15 -12.71 19.05
C ASP A 233 -15.77 -11.37 19.55
N PRO A 234 -16.91 -11.40 20.27
CA PRO A 234 -17.59 -10.18 20.75
C PRO A 234 -16.83 -9.41 21.83
N ARG A 235 -15.68 -9.94 22.32
CA ARG A 235 -14.83 -9.24 23.29
C ARG A 235 -13.88 -8.23 22.67
N HIS A 236 -13.78 -8.18 21.34
CA HIS A 236 -13.03 -7.14 20.64
C HIS A 236 -13.67 -5.77 20.83
N ILE A 237 -12.84 -4.72 20.76
CA ILE A 237 -13.30 -3.33 20.90
C ILE A 237 -14.33 -3.02 19.81
N THR A 238 -15.54 -2.68 20.20
CA THR A 238 -16.63 -2.23 19.32
C THR A 238 -16.54 -0.72 19.09
N ALA A 239 -17.28 -0.20 18.11
CA ALA A 239 -17.40 1.25 17.87
C ALA A 239 -17.91 2.00 19.13
N GLU A 240 -18.78 1.39 19.92
CA GLU A 240 -19.29 1.95 21.17
C GLU A 240 -18.20 2.03 22.24
N GLU A 241 -17.43 0.96 22.42
CA GLU A 241 -16.29 0.95 23.36
C GLU A 241 -15.17 1.90 22.91
N GLY A 242 -14.88 1.97 21.59
CA GLY A 242 -13.92 2.94 21.04
C GLY A 242 -14.36 4.39 21.26
N LEU A 243 -15.64 4.68 21.11
CA LEU A 243 -16.23 5.99 21.43
C LEU A 243 -16.14 6.30 22.94
N ALA A 244 -16.45 5.32 23.79
CA ALA A 244 -16.32 5.47 25.25
C ALA A 244 -14.86 5.74 25.65
N PHE A 245 -13.91 5.03 25.02
CA PHE A 245 -12.48 5.23 25.25
C PHE A 245 -12.01 6.61 24.77
N ALA A 246 -12.47 7.09 23.62
CA ALA A 246 -12.14 8.43 23.14
C ALA A 246 -12.63 9.52 24.10
N ARG A 247 -13.86 9.41 24.62
CA ARG A 247 -14.41 10.32 25.64
C ARG A 247 -13.63 10.28 26.94
N HIS A 248 -13.23 9.09 27.37
CA HIS A 248 -12.42 8.90 28.57
C HIS A 248 -11.07 9.62 28.43
N ILE A 249 -10.37 9.43 27.32
CA ILE A 249 -9.09 10.10 27.05
C ILE A 249 -9.24 11.62 26.98
N ASP A 250 -10.26 12.12 26.30
CA ASP A 250 -10.55 13.57 26.20
C ASP A 250 -10.79 14.18 27.58
N ALA A 251 -11.53 13.48 28.45
CA ALA A 251 -11.81 13.90 29.81
C ALA A 251 -10.58 13.97 30.72
N LEU A 252 -9.49 13.24 30.43
CA LEU A 252 -8.23 13.36 31.17
C LEU A 252 -7.61 14.77 31.01
N GLY A 253 -7.91 15.51 29.93
CA GLY A 253 -7.35 16.82 29.65
C GLY A 253 -5.84 16.84 29.43
N MET A 254 -5.23 15.69 29.06
CA MET A 254 -3.79 15.49 28.94
C MET A 254 -3.31 15.31 27.49
N VAL A 255 -4.23 15.16 26.54
CA VAL A 255 -3.91 14.98 25.13
C VAL A 255 -4.32 16.20 24.30
N ASP A 256 -3.61 16.45 23.21
CA ASP A 256 -3.82 17.58 22.33
C ASP A 256 -4.60 17.21 21.05
N TYR A 257 -4.69 15.92 20.70
CA TYR A 257 -5.50 15.40 19.60
C TYR A 257 -5.70 13.88 19.71
N ILE A 258 -6.71 13.39 19.00
CA ILE A 258 -6.99 11.95 18.84
C ILE A 258 -6.90 11.58 17.36
N ASN A 259 -6.06 10.59 17.01
CA ASN A 259 -5.97 10.00 15.70
C ASN A 259 -6.77 8.71 15.66
N VAL A 260 -7.88 8.70 14.91
CA VAL A 260 -8.80 7.57 14.83
C VAL A 260 -8.41 6.64 13.70
N SER A 261 -8.12 5.40 14.07
CA SER A 261 -7.92 4.29 13.16
C SER A 261 -8.90 3.17 13.44
N ASN A 262 -8.84 2.06 12.71
CA ASN A 262 -9.71 0.90 12.89
C ASN A 262 -8.95 -0.40 12.66
N GLY A 263 -9.55 -1.49 13.10
CA GLY A 263 -8.99 -2.83 12.93
C GLY A 263 -7.88 -3.19 13.93
N ASN A 264 -7.51 -4.45 13.90
CA ASN A 264 -6.39 -5.03 14.63
C ASN A 264 -5.63 -6.04 13.76
N LYS A 265 -4.86 -6.94 14.35
CA LYS A 265 -4.09 -7.96 13.60
C LYS A 265 -4.95 -9.02 12.93
N LEU A 266 -6.15 -9.27 13.43
CA LEU A 266 -7.10 -10.23 12.86
C LEU A 266 -7.94 -9.60 11.74
N THR A 267 -8.04 -8.28 11.70
CA THR A 267 -8.84 -7.51 10.74
C THR A 267 -7.97 -6.51 9.99
N ASN A 268 -6.88 -7.00 9.42
CA ASN A 268 -5.92 -6.17 8.68
C ASN A 268 -6.56 -5.34 7.56
N ASN A 269 -7.65 -5.83 6.93
CA ASN A 269 -8.40 -5.11 5.90
C ASN A 269 -9.06 -3.83 6.45
N ALA A 270 -9.45 -3.82 7.72
CA ALA A 270 -9.95 -2.62 8.38
C ALA A 270 -8.83 -1.61 8.70
N ASN A 271 -7.61 -2.08 8.95
CA ASN A 271 -6.46 -1.21 9.17
C ASN A 271 -5.90 -0.65 7.84
N CYS A 272 -5.76 -1.51 6.83
CA CYS A 272 -5.19 -1.15 5.53
C CYS A 272 -6.02 -1.75 4.39
N ASP A 273 -7.11 -1.08 4.04
CA ASP A 273 -8.10 -1.55 3.08
C ASP A 273 -7.53 -1.76 1.67
N PRO A 274 -7.78 -2.92 1.05
CA PRO A 274 -7.54 -3.15 -0.37
C PRO A 274 -8.58 -2.41 -1.26
N PHE A 275 -8.49 -2.62 -2.57
CA PHE A 275 -9.35 -1.94 -3.54
C PHE A 275 -10.85 -2.29 -3.45
N PHE A 276 -11.23 -3.34 -2.77
CA PHE A 276 -12.63 -3.77 -2.58
C PHE A 276 -13.50 -2.82 -1.75
N TYR A 277 -12.87 -1.89 -1.04
CA TYR A 277 -13.56 -0.99 -0.12
C TYR A 277 -13.69 0.42 -0.69
N ASP A 278 -14.89 0.96 -0.60
CA ASP A 278 -15.21 2.31 -1.05
C ASP A 278 -14.53 3.39 -0.21
N PHE A 279 -14.45 4.58 -0.78
CA PHE A 279 -14.02 5.75 -0.04
C PHE A 279 -14.93 6.02 1.16
N GLY A 280 -14.31 6.22 2.32
CA GLY A 280 -15.03 6.64 3.54
C GLY A 280 -15.89 5.57 4.20
N TRP A 281 -15.77 4.29 3.82
CA TRP A 281 -16.57 3.20 4.39
C TRP A 281 -16.54 3.10 5.93
N LYS A 282 -15.47 3.60 6.57
CA LYS A 282 -15.29 3.68 8.03
C LYS A 282 -15.50 5.10 8.60
N ALA A 283 -15.88 6.07 7.78
CA ALA A 283 -15.96 7.47 8.20
C ALA A 283 -16.89 7.71 9.40
N HIS A 284 -17.93 6.90 9.54
CA HIS A 284 -18.89 6.98 10.63
C HIS A 284 -18.26 6.83 12.02
N VAL A 285 -17.21 6.00 12.15
CA VAL A 285 -16.50 5.79 13.42
C VAL A 285 -15.77 7.08 13.84
N ALA A 286 -14.97 7.65 12.92
CA ALA A 286 -14.24 8.89 13.21
C ALA A 286 -15.20 10.07 13.44
N LYS A 287 -16.30 10.14 12.70
CA LYS A 287 -17.32 11.18 12.85
C LYS A 287 -17.98 11.13 14.23
N ALA A 288 -18.38 9.95 14.68
CA ALA A 288 -18.98 9.77 16.01
C ALA A 288 -18.02 10.20 17.13
N ILE A 289 -16.73 9.89 17.01
CA ILE A 289 -15.70 10.34 17.95
C ILE A 289 -15.52 11.85 17.86
N LYS A 290 -15.43 12.43 16.66
CA LYS A 290 -15.28 13.87 16.45
C LYS A 290 -16.42 14.68 17.10
N GLU A 291 -17.64 14.19 17.02
CA GLU A 291 -18.83 14.82 17.62
C GLU A 291 -18.85 14.70 19.15
N ALA A 292 -18.03 13.82 19.74
CA ALA A 292 -18.08 13.45 21.15
C ALA A 292 -16.90 13.97 21.99
N VAL A 293 -15.84 14.51 21.35
CA VAL A 293 -14.62 14.98 22.02
C VAL A 293 -14.35 16.45 21.72
N HIS A 294 -13.56 17.10 22.58
CA HIS A 294 -13.23 18.53 22.43
C HIS A 294 -11.92 18.75 21.65
N VAL A 295 -10.99 17.79 21.73
CA VAL A 295 -9.71 17.88 21.04
C VAL A 295 -9.87 17.61 19.54
N PRO A 296 -8.99 18.15 18.68
CA PRO A 296 -8.99 17.86 17.25
C PRO A 296 -8.88 16.37 16.94
N VAL A 297 -9.58 15.93 15.90
CA VAL A 297 -9.58 14.55 15.42
C VAL A 297 -8.86 14.44 14.06
N ILE A 298 -7.91 13.51 13.95
CA ILE A 298 -7.35 13.03 12.69
C ILE A 298 -8.10 11.76 12.30
N ALA A 299 -8.64 11.67 11.08
CA ALA A 299 -9.28 10.46 10.57
C ALA A 299 -8.41 9.77 9.53
N THR A 300 -8.22 8.45 9.68
CA THR A 300 -7.46 7.61 8.74
C THR A 300 -8.38 6.65 7.98
N ASN A 301 -9.33 7.22 7.22
CA ASN A 301 -10.45 6.46 6.64
C ASN A 301 -10.35 6.29 5.13
N SER A 302 -9.30 5.62 4.63
CA SER A 302 -9.14 5.35 3.19
C SER A 302 -9.05 6.58 2.30
N ILE A 303 -8.60 7.71 2.81
CA ILE A 303 -8.46 8.96 2.08
C ILE A 303 -7.24 8.86 1.16
N LYS A 304 -7.47 8.82 -0.16
CA LYS A 304 -6.45 8.48 -1.16
C LYS A 304 -6.15 9.62 -2.14
N THR A 305 -6.94 10.70 -2.09
CA THR A 305 -6.82 11.85 -3.00
C THR A 305 -7.20 13.15 -2.28
N PRO A 306 -6.75 14.34 -2.77
CA PRO A 306 -7.11 15.64 -2.18
C PRO A 306 -8.62 15.93 -2.18
N ASP A 307 -9.36 15.55 -3.23
CA ASP A 307 -10.82 15.68 -3.31
C ASP A 307 -11.52 14.87 -2.20
N GLN A 308 -11.07 13.66 -1.94
CA GLN A 308 -11.58 12.84 -0.84
C GLN A 308 -11.26 13.48 0.53
N ALA A 309 -10.07 14.08 0.69
CA ALA A 309 -9.70 14.77 1.90
C ALA A 309 -10.58 16.01 2.14
N GLU A 310 -10.77 16.86 1.12
CA GLU A 310 -11.65 18.03 1.19
C GLU A 310 -13.09 17.63 1.57
N LYS A 311 -13.62 16.58 0.90
CA LYS A 311 -14.94 16.05 1.22
C LYS A 311 -15.05 15.56 2.66
N THR A 312 -14.05 14.81 3.15
CA THR A 312 -14.02 14.29 4.53
C THR A 312 -14.06 15.43 5.56
N LEU A 313 -13.32 16.52 5.29
CA LEU A 313 -13.32 17.72 6.13
C LEU A 313 -14.66 18.46 6.05
N ALA A 314 -15.21 18.61 4.85
CA ALA A 314 -16.50 19.31 4.62
C ALA A 314 -17.68 18.56 5.26
N ASP A 315 -17.67 17.23 5.26
CA ASP A 315 -18.67 16.37 5.90
C ASP A 315 -18.56 16.36 7.44
N GLY A 316 -17.57 17.06 8.01
CA GLY A 316 -17.35 17.15 9.45
C GLY A 316 -16.87 15.84 10.08
N VAL A 317 -16.26 14.96 9.33
CA VAL A 317 -15.74 13.67 9.81
C VAL A 317 -14.51 13.84 10.70
N CYS A 318 -13.69 14.85 10.43
CA CYS A 318 -12.44 15.12 11.15
C CYS A 318 -12.01 16.58 11.02
N ASP A 319 -10.96 16.94 11.77
CA ASP A 319 -10.25 18.22 11.64
C ASP A 319 -9.04 18.12 10.72
N PHE A 320 -8.47 16.92 10.59
CA PHE A 320 -7.32 16.63 9.75
C PHE A 320 -7.48 15.30 9.02
N ALA A 321 -7.09 15.26 7.75
CA ALA A 321 -7.19 14.09 6.88
C ALA A 321 -5.90 13.25 6.91
N GLY A 322 -5.99 12.02 7.39
CA GLY A 322 -4.89 11.05 7.42
C GLY A 322 -4.69 10.36 6.08
N MET A 323 -3.66 10.74 5.32
CA MET A 323 -3.44 10.40 3.91
C MET A 323 -2.14 9.63 3.67
N LEU A 324 -1.82 8.60 4.48
CA LEU A 324 -0.55 7.88 4.37
C LEU A 324 -0.28 7.34 2.96
N ARG A 325 -1.19 6.48 2.45
CA ARG A 325 -0.95 5.81 1.14
C ARG A 325 -1.04 6.77 -0.05
N ALA A 326 -1.74 7.90 0.08
CA ALA A 326 -1.71 8.96 -0.92
C ALA A 326 -0.31 9.61 -0.98
N ASN A 327 0.30 9.93 0.17
CA ASN A 327 1.67 10.44 0.25
C ASN A 327 2.72 9.43 -0.24
N LEU A 328 2.45 8.12 -0.13
CA LEU A 328 3.32 7.09 -0.69
C LEU A 328 3.20 7.02 -2.22
N ALA A 329 1.98 7.14 -2.75
CA ALA A 329 1.68 7.07 -4.17
C ALA A 329 2.15 8.32 -4.94
N ASP A 330 1.97 9.51 -4.35
CA ASP A 330 2.44 10.78 -4.91
C ASP A 330 2.92 11.73 -3.79
N PRO A 331 4.22 11.77 -3.53
CA PRO A 331 4.75 12.66 -2.49
C PRO A 331 4.53 14.14 -2.78
N ASN A 332 4.31 14.52 -4.04
CA ASN A 332 4.11 15.91 -4.49
C ASN A 332 2.62 16.28 -4.67
N MET A 333 1.70 15.44 -4.18
CA MET A 333 0.26 15.63 -4.44
C MET A 333 -0.27 16.97 -3.94
N MET A 334 0.18 17.45 -2.77
CA MET A 334 -0.30 18.73 -2.22
C MET A 334 0.14 19.93 -3.05
N ASN A 335 1.39 19.94 -3.54
CA ASN A 335 1.85 21.00 -4.43
C ASN A 335 1.12 20.99 -5.79
N LYS A 336 0.86 19.80 -6.35
CA LYS A 336 0.07 19.66 -7.58
C LYS A 336 -1.35 20.19 -7.38
N ALA A 337 -2.02 19.79 -6.30
CA ALA A 337 -3.36 20.27 -5.95
C ALA A 337 -3.40 21.79 -5.71
N ALA A 338 -2.36 22.38 -5.11
CA ALA A 338 -2.27 23.81 -4.85
C ALA A 338 -2.24 24.68 -6.13
N VAL A 339 -1.81 24.10 -7.24
CA VAL A 339 -1.66 24.80 -8.53
C VAL A 339 -2.66 24.35 -9.61
N GLY A 340 -3.64 23.50 -9.26
CA GLY A 340 -4.69 23.04 -10.17
C GLY A 340 -4.21 21.97 -11.17
N ARG A 341 -3.35 21.06 -10.71
CA ARG A 341 -2.82 19.91 -11.48
C ARG A 341 -3.27 18.58 -10.91
N GLU A 342 -4.52 18.49 -10.49
CA GLU A 342 -5.12 17.34 -9.82
C GLU A 342 -5.12 16.09 -10.71
N GLU A 343 -5.32 16.28 -12.02
CA GLU A 343 -5.31 15.18 -13.00
C GLU A 343 -3.98 14.42 -13.05
N GLU A 344 -2.89 15.08 -12.61
CA GLU A 344 -1.55 14.49 -12.58
C GLU A 344 -1.22 13.78 -11.25
N ILE A 345 -2.13 13.78 -10.27
CA ILE A 345 -1.91 13.17 -8.97
C ILE A 345 -2.16 11.66 -9.05
N LYS A 346 -1.11 10.87 -8.80
CA LYS A 346 -1.21 9.41 -8.67
C LYS A 346 -1.94 9.04 -7.37
N GLY A 347 -3.25 8.87 -7.43
CA GLY A 347 -4.05 8.40 -6.29
C GLY A 347 -3.79 6.92 -5.98
N CYS A 348 -3.71 6.56 -4.69
CA CYS A 348 -3.48 5.17 -4.28
C CYS A 348 -4.58 4.24 -4.83
N ILE A 349 -4.18 3.19 -5.56
CA ILE A 349 -5.09 2.20 -6.19
C ILE A 349 -5.54 1.06 -5.25
N GLY A 350 -5.09 1.02 -4.00
CA GLY A 350 -5.51 0.01 -3.03
C GLY A 350 -4.96 -1.40 -3.27
N CYS A 351 -3.93 -1.55 -4.08
CA CYS A 351 -3.36 -2.85 -4.50
C CYS A 351 -2.56 -3.58 -3.41
N LEU A 352 -2.32 -2.97 -2.27
CA LEU A 352 -1.52 -3.47 -1.14
C LEU A 352 -0.07 -3.89 -1.48
N PHE A 353 0.45 -3.54 -2.64
CA PHE A 353 1.83 -3.83 -3.03
C PHE A 353 2.86 -3.33 -2.02
N CYS A 354 2.55 -2.27 -1.29
CA CYS A 354 3.37 -1.72 -0.21
C CYS A 354 3.41 -2.60 1.05
N ARG A 355 2.52 -3.60 1.18
CA ARG A 355 2.44 -4.53 2.32
C ARG A 355 3.01 -5.91 2.02
N GLU A 356 3.32 -6.20 0.75
CA GLU A 356 3.82 -7.51 0.39
C GLU A 356 5.11 -7.85 1.11
N PRO A 357 5.20 -9.05 1.71
CA PRO A 357 6.43 -9.50 2.30
C PRO A 357 7.49 -9.70 1.21
N ARG A 358 8.57 -8.97 1.30
CA ARG A 358 9.75 -9.15 0.46
C ARG A 358 10.86 -9.64 1.35
N GLY A 359 11.24 -10.91 1.19
CA GLY A 359 12.32 -11.48 1.97
C GLY A 359 12.12 -11.40 3.48
N GLY A 360 10.97 -11.90 4.00
CA GLY A 360 10.68 -11.89 5.43
C GLY A 360 10.20 -10.56 6.01
N GLY A 361 9.67 -9.65 5.18
CA GLY A 361 9.11 -8.37 5.64
C GLY A 361 10.16 -7.32 6.05
N GLN A 362 11.40 -7.51 5.65
CA GLN A 362 12.56 -6.66 5.97
C GLN A 362 12.84 -5.61 4.88
N MET A 363 11.98 -5.48 3.86
CA MET A 363 12.20 -4.56 2.74
C MET A 363 11.43 -3.25 2.91
N PRO A 364 11.94 -2.13 2.35
CA PRO A 364 11.25 -0.84 2.37
C PRO A 364 9.84 -0.91 1.77
N ALA A 365 8.93 -0.08 2.29
CA ALA A 365 7.60 0.08 1.74
C ALA A 365 7.70 0.63 0.31
N TRP A 366 7.28 -0.17 -0.69
CA TRP A 366 7.23 0.21 -2.09
C TRP A 366 5.81 0.58 -2.51
N CYS A 367 5.69 1.26 -3.65
CA CYS A 367 4.39 1.55 -4.23
C CYS A 367 4.34 1.08 -5.68
N ALA A 368 3.23 0.44 -6.08
CA ALA A 368 3.05 -0.05 -7.45
C ALA A 368 3.01 1.06 -8.50
N ILE A 369 2.64 2.27 -8.11
CA ILE A 369 2.46 3.41 -9.03
C ILE A 369 3.43 4.57 -8.77
N ASN A 370 4.26 4.44 -7.75
CA ASN A 370 5.39 5.34 -7.49
C ASN A 370 6.66 4.50 -7.34
N PRO A 371 7.40 4.26 -8.42
CA PRO A 371 8.59 3.40 -8.42
C PRO A 371 9.75 3.96 -7.59
N ARG A 372 9.72 5.25 -7.21
CA ARG A 372 10.72 5.86 -6.31
C ARG A 372 10.41 5.64 -4.83
N ALA A 373 9.15 5.32 -4.47
CA ALA A 373 8.78 5.12 -3.08
C ALA A 373 9.69 4.08 -2.39
N GLY A 374 10.30 4.48 -1.28
CA GLY A 374 11.27 3.67 -0.54
C GLY A 374 12.68 3.61 -1.15
N CYS A 375 12.93 4.34 -2.23
CA CYS A 375 14.21 4.41 -2.92
C CYS A 375 14.61 5.86 -3.25
N GLU A 376 14.06 6.85 -2.56
CA GLU A 376 14.27 8.27 -2.83
C GLU A 376 15.74 8.68 -2.70
N TYR A 377 16.46 8.02 -1.80
CA TYR A 377 17.90 8.22 -1.63
C TYR A 377 18.71 7.67 -2.82
N ASP A 378 18.35 6.48 -3.31
CA ASP A 378 19.06 5.79 -4.40
C ASP A 378 18.77 6.42 -5.77
N TYR A 379 17.61 7.08 -5.91
CA TYR A 379 17.16 7.75 -7.14
C TYR A 379 16.83 9.23 -6.89
N PRO A 380 17.83 10.08 -6.59
CA PRO A 380 17.60 11.52 -6.46
C PRO A 380 17.09 12.12 -7.78
N PRO A 381 16.41 13.28 -7.76
CA PRO A 381 15.97 13.96 -8.98
C PRO A 381 17.16 14.21 -9.92
N LEU A 382 17.00 13.84 -11.20
CA LEU A 382 18.00 14.09 -12.23
C LEU A 382 17.81 15.48 -12.86
N PRO A 383 18.89 16.09 -13.35
CA PRO A 383 18.81 17.30 -14.17
C PRO A 383 18.12 16.99 -15.50
N GLN A 384 17.69 18.05 -16.20
CA GLN A 384 17.21 17.95 -17.59
C GLN A 384 18.39 17.75 -18.55
N ASP A 385 18.82 16.52 -18.71
CA ASP A 385 19.98 16.11 -19.52
C ASP A 385 19.60 15.58 -20.91
N GLY A 386 18.32 15.49 -21.24
CA GLY A 386 17.79 14.95 -22.50
C GLY A 386 18.11 15.81 -23.73
N ARG A 387 18.21 17.16 -23.57
CA ARG A 387 18.56 18.13 -24.63
C ARG A 387 17.69 18.04 -25.89
N GLY A 388 16.42 17.63 -25.76
CA GLY A 388 15.50 17.45 -26.89
C GLY A 388 15.82 16.28 -27.80
N ARG A 389 16.72 15.36 -27.42
CA ARG A 389 17.05 14.18 -28.23
C ARG A 389 15.88 13.21 -28.29
N PRO A 390 15.59 12.63 -29.49
CA PRO A 390 14.43 11.76 -29.67
C PRO A 390 14.64 10.39 -29.03
N VAL A 391 13.60 9.90 -28.37
CA VAL A 391 13.56 8.55 -27.78
C VAL A 391 12.24 7.89 -28.17
N ALA A 392 12.28 6.61 -28.54
CA ALA A 392 11.10 5.83 -28.84
C ALA A 392 10.71 4.91 -27.66
N VAL A 393 9.40 4.87 -27.38
CA VAL A 393 8.80 3.90 -26.47
C VAL A 393 7.76 3.10 -27.24
N VAL A 394 7.90 1.78 -27.28
CA VAL A 394 7.01 0.87 -28.00
C VAL A 394 6.11 0.15 -26.97
N GLY A 395 4.83 0.52 -26.96
CA GLY A 395 3.82 0.09 -26.02
C GLY A 395 3.53 1.12 -24.93
N ALA A 396 2.25 1.44 -24.75
CA ALA A 396 1.74 2.39 -23.76
C ALA A 396 1.08 1.69 -22.56
N GLY A 397 1.58 0.53 -22.16
CA GLY A 397 1.24 -0.10 -20.88
C GLY A 397 1.92 0.63 -19.69
N PRO A 398 1.72 0.17 -18.44
CA PRO A 398 2.20 0.88 -17.24
C PRO A 398 3.72 1.12 -17.24
N GLY A 399 4.51 0.17 -17.74
CA GLY A 399 5.97 0.34 -17.85
C GLY A 399 6.39 1.36 -18.89
N GLY A 400 5.71 1.37 -20.06
CA GLY A 400 6.00 2.33 -21.14
C GLY A 400 5.60 3.75 -20.78
N MET A 401 4.42 3.93 -20.18
CA MET A 401 3.96 5.25 -19.73
C MET A 401 4.86 5.83 -18.63
N GLU A 402 5.27 5.00 -17.65
CA GLU A 402 6.21 5.44 -16.60
C GLU A 402 7.57 5.84 -17.20
N ALA A 403 8.11 5.03 -18.14
CA ALA A 403 9.35 5.37 -18.82
C ALA A 403 9.22 6.66 -19.63
N ALA A 404 8.13 6.82 -20.37
CA ALA A 404 7.87 8.01 -21.19
C ALA A 404 7.80 9.29 -20.35
N VAL A 405 7.03 9.28 -19.26
CA VAL A 405 6.93 10.40 -18.32
C VAL A 405 8.29 10.74 -17.74
N HIS A 406 9.07 9.75 -17.32
CA HIS A 406 10.37 10.00 -16.70
C HIS A 406 11.41 10.54 -17.71
N LEU A 407 11.49 9.97 -18.91
CA LEU A 407 12.38 10.45 -19.99
C LEU A 407 12.01 11.88 -20.40
N ALA A 408 10.72 12.16 -20.62
CA ALA A 408 10.26 13.49 -20.98
C ALA A 408 10.52 14.52 -19.87
N SER A 409 10.37 14.16 -18.60
CA SER A 409 10.73 15.02 -17.46
C SER A 409 12.22 15.36 -17.41
N ARG A 410 13.08 14.54 -18.03
CA ARG A 410 14.52 14.80 -18.22
C ARG A 410 14.82 15.64 -19.48
N GLY A 411 13.78 16.01 -20.25
CA GLY A 411 13.94 16.85 -21.46
C GLY A 411 14.28 16.07 -22.73
N TYR A 412 14.01 14.75 -22.79
CA TYR A 412 14.02 14.01 -24.06
C TYR A 412 12.73 14.28 -24.85
N GLU A 413 12.81 14.27 -26.19
CA GLU A 413 11.64 14.27 -27.07
C GLU A 413 11.12 12.84 -27.22
N VAL A 414 10.08 12.49 -26.45
CA VAL A 414 9.58 11.12 -26.38
C VAL A 414 8.42 10.89 -27.34
N THR A 415 8.52 9.85 -28.17
CA THR A 415 7.40 9.35 -28.98
C THR A 415 7.01 7.94 -28.49
N VAL A 416 5.74 7.79 -28.08
CA VAL A 416 5.15 6.51 -27.68
C VAL A 416 4.35 5.95 -28.85
N PHE A 417 4.61 4.72 -29.25
CA PHE A 417 3.86 3.96 -30.25
C PHE A 417 2.99 2.91 -29.55
N GLU A 418 1.68 2.95 -29.75
CA GLU A 418 0.72 2.01 -29.18
C GLU A 418 -0.14 1.39 -30.30
N LYS A 419 -0.19 0.05 -30.33
CA LYS A 419 -0.99 -0.67 -31.35
C LYS A 419 -2.49 -0.55 -31.15
N ASP A 420 -2.93 -0.47 -29.89
CA ASP A 420 -4.33 -0.28 -29.55
C ASP A 420 -4.73 1.21 -29.74
N ASN A 421 -6.03 1.47 -29.83
CA ASN A 421 -6.55 2.83 -30.04
C ASN A 421 -6.50 3.72 -28.79
N ALA A 422 -6.07 3.18 -27.65
CA ALA A 422 -5.93 3.89 -26.38
C ALA A 422 -4.70 3.40 -25.61
N VAL A 423 -4.14 4.26 -24.78
CA VAL A 423 -3.07 3.90 -23.84
C VAL A 423 -3.62 3.04 -22.69
N GLY A 424 -2.75 2.44 -21.87
CA GLY A 424 -3.11 1.64 -20.70
C GLY A 424 -2.67 0.18 -20.81
N GLY A 425 -2.61 -0.39 -22.02
CA GLY A 425 -2.23 -1.79 -22.25
C GLY A 425 -3.07 -2.75 -21.39
N SER A 426 -2.43 -3.65 -20.63
CA SER A 426 -3.13 -4.62 -19.76
C SER A 426 -3.96 -3.98 -18.64
N MET A 427 -3.75 -2.69 -18.29
CA MET A 427 -4.57 -2.00 -17.31
C MET A 427 -6.01 -1.82 -17.80
N ASN A 428 -6.24 -1.71 -19.12
CA ASN A 428 -7.58 -1.67 -19.74
C ASN A 428 -8.36 -2.99 -19.59
N LEU A 429 -7.72 -4.08 -19.18
CA LEU A 429 -8.35 -5.33 -18.80
C LEU A 429 -8.51 -5.42 -17.28
N ALA A 430 -7.52 -4.94 -16.55
CA ALA A 430 -7.50 -4.97 -15.09
C ALA A 430 -8.51 -4.00 -14.44
N ASP A 431 -9.07 -3.06 -15.18
CA ASP A 431 -10.12 -2.13 -14.73
C ASP A 431 -11.55 -2.70 -14.85
N LYS A 432 -11.74 -3.87 -15.48
CA LYS A 432 -13.07 -4.45 -15.79
C LYS A 432 -13.75 -5.21 -14.65
N PRO A 433 -13.02 -5.85 -13.70
CA PRO A 433 -13.63 -6.38 -12.48
C PRO A 433 -14.26 -5.26 -11.63
N ASP A 434 -15.18 -5.63 -10.73
CA ASP A 434 -15.76 -4.68 -9.80
C ASP A 434 -14.68 -4.05 -8.90
N HIS A 435 -14.91 -2.82 -8.40
CA HIS A 435 -14.00 -2.07 -7.50
C HIS A 435 -12.63 -1.67 -8.11
N LYS A 436 -12.50 -1.65 -9.45
CA LYS A 436 -11.24 -1.34 -10.15
C LYS A 436 -11.20 0.05 -10.82
N GLU A 437 -12.17 0.91 -10.59
CA GLU A 437 -12.27 2.29 -11.15
C GLU A 437 -11.01 3.14 -10.89
N ARG A 438 -10.22 2.77 -9.87
CA ARG A 438 -8.96 3.45 -9.56
C ARG A 438 -7.86 3.16 -10.58
N ILE A 439 -7.97 2.06 -11.33
CA ILE A 439 -7.02 1.73 -12.42
C ILE A 439 -7.31 2.61 -13.64
N GLU A 440 -8.58 2.81 -14.00
CA GLU A 440 -8.98 3.76 -15.04
C GLU A 440 -8.47 5.17 -14.73
N ARG A 441 -8.67 5.65 -13.48
CA ARG A 441 -8.12 6.92 -13.02
C ARG A 441 -6.60 6.99 -13.17
N LEU A 442 -5.87 5.91 -12.90
CA LEU A 442 -4.42 5.86 -13.07
C LEU A 442 -4.01 6.02 -14.53
N ILE A 443 -4.74 5.42 -15.48
CA ILE A 443 -4.50 5.58 -16.92
C ILE A 443 -4.64 7.05 -17.30
N HIS A 444 -5.73 7.70 -16.91
CA HIS A 444 -5.93 9.14 -17.16
C HIS A 444 -4.86 10.02 -16.51
N THR A 445 -4.38 9.62 -15.32
CA THR A 445 -3.26 10.34 -14.67
C THR A 445 -1.98 10.26 -15.49
N TYR A 446 -1.66 9.10 -16.08
CA TYR A 446 -0.52 8.99 -16.99
C TYR A 446 -0.71 9.79 -18.27
N GLU A 447 -1.91 9.81 -18.85
CA GLU A 447 -2.22 10.67 -20.01
C GLU A 447 -1.98 12.15 -19.70
N ALA A 448 -2.48 12.64 -18.56
CA ALA A 448 -2.27 14.00 -18.11
C ALA A 448 -0.78 14.33 -17.91
N GLN A 449 -0.02 13.42 -17.28
CA GLN A 449 1.42 13.60 -17.09
C GLN A 449 2.18 13.57 -18.41
N MET A 450 1.89 12.63 -19.32
CA MET A 450 2.52 12.57 -20.64
C MET A 450 2.23 13.86 -21.45
N LYS A 451 1.00 14.33 -21.42
CA LYS A 451 0.60 15.60 -22.04
C LYS A 451 1.35 16.80 -21.44
N HIS A 452 1.47 16.84 -20.11
CA HIS A 452 2.20 17.91 -19.40
C HIS A 452 3.66 18.01 -19.84
N PHE A 453 4.32 16.85 -20.01
CA PHE A 453 5.72 16.81 -20.45
C PHE A 453 5.91 16.81 -21.98
N GLY A 454 4.83 16.95 -22.76
CA GLY A 454 4.91 17.06 -24.21
C GLY A 454 5.23 15.74 -24.92
N VAL A 455 4.92 14.59 -24.32
CA VAL A 455 5.08 13.28 -24.95
C VAL A 455 4.15 13.16 -26.16
N LYS A 456 4.72 12.74 -27.32
CA LYS A 456 3.93 12.43 -28.51
C LYS A 456 3.41 11.01 -28.43
N ILE A 457 2.08 10.84 -28.46
CA ILE A 457 1.43 9.53 -28.38
C ILE A 457 0.84 9.19 -29.76
N CYS A 458 1.20 8.02 -30.30
CA CYS A 458 0.73 7.48 -31.57
C CYS A 458 -0.04 6.19 -31.32
N CYS A 459 -1.36 6.29 -31.02
CA CYS A 459 -2.26 5.13 -30.89
C CYS A 459 -2.68 4.59 -32.27
N GLY A 460 -3.08 3.32 -32.32
CA GLY A 460 -3.45 2.60 -33.56
C GLY A 460 -2.26 2.31 -34.47
N VAL A 461 -1.04 2.40 -33.94
CA VAL A 461 0.21 2.20 -34.70
C VAL A 461 0.99 1.01 -34.13
N GLU A 462 0.91 -0.13 -34.81
CA GLU A 462 1.80 -1.25 -34.52
C GLU A 462 3.22 -0.91 -34.99
N ALA A 463 4.10 -0.66 -34.04
CA ALA A 463 5.47 -0.24 -34.34
C ALA A 463 6.27 -1.37 -34.94
N SER A 464 6.94 -1.12 -36.08
CA SER A 464 8.04 -1.91 -36.60
C SER A 464 9.36 -1.16 -36.46
N PRO A 465 10.52 -1.83 -36.60
CA PRO A 465 11.81 -1.14 -36.62
C PRO A 465 11.86 0.01 -37.65
N GLU A 466 11.26 -0.16 -38.84
CA GLU A 466 11.22 0.86 -39.90
C GLU A 466 10.35 2.06 -39.51
N THR A 467 9.28 1.82 -38.71
CA THR A 467 8.42 2.91 -38.20
C THR A 467 9.17 3.73 -37.17
N VAL A 468 9.88 3.08 -36.25
CA VAL A 468 10.65 3.71 -35.18
C VAL A 468 11.87 4.45 -35.71
N GLU A 469 12.55 3.93 -36.74
CA GLU A 469 13.72 4.55 -37.36
C GLU A 469 13.45 5.95 -37.92
N LYS A 470 12.20 6.24 -38.33
CA LYS A 470 11.80 7.54 -38.90
C LYS A 470 11.97 8.72 -37.94
N ILE A 471 12.02 8.47 -36.64
CA ILE A 471 12.24 9.52 -35.64
C ILE A 471 13.72 9.61 -35.20
N HIS A 472 14.60 8.80 -35.76
CA HIS A 472 16.04 8.74 -35.44
C HIS A 472 16.34 8.70 -33.94
N PRO A 473 15.79 7.72 -33.17
CA PRO A 473 15.87 7.73 -31.72
C PRO A 473 17.30 7.43 -31.24
N VAL A 474 17.74 8.14 -30.20
CA VAL A 474 19.01 7.86 -29.50
C VAL A 474 18.88 6.68 -28.50
N GLY A 475 17.71 6.09 -28.37
CA GLY A 475 17.43 4.90 -27.59
C GLY A 475 15.98 4.43 -27.78
N VAL A 476 15.76 3.13 -27.65
CA VAL A 476 14.44 2.50 -27.83
C VAL A 476 14.05 1.72 -26.57
N PHE A 477 12.86 1.97 -26.06
CA PHE A 477 12.28 1.28 -24.90
C PHE A 477 11.14 0.37 -25.37
N LEU A 478 11.32 -0.95 -25.23
CA LEU A 478 10.32 -1.95 -25.62
C LEU A 478 9.47 -2.33 -24.40
N ALA A 479 8.27 -1.78 -24.36
CA ALA A 479 7.22 -2.02 -23.38
C ALA A 479 6.03 -2.78 -24.01
N CYS A 480 6.29 -3.61 -25.02
CA CYS A 480 5.30 -4.26 -25.86
C CYS A 480 4.48 -5.36 -25.16
N GLY A 481 4.67 -5.53 -23.84
CA GLY A 481 3.93 -6.50 -23.05
C GLY A 481 4.32 -7.96 -23.36
N ALA A 482 3.36 -8.87 -23.14
CA ALA A 482 3.55 -10.30 -23.31
C ALA A 482 2.27 -10.96 -23.81
N ASN A 483 2.40 -12.17 -24.36
CA ASN A 483 1.26 -12.96 -24.89
C ASN A 483 0.80 -13.99 -23.85
N PRO A 484 -0.50 -14.35 -23.82
CA PRO A 484 -1.01 -15.44 -22.98
C PRO A 484 -0.24 -16.75 -23.22
N ILE A 485 0.02 -17.47 -22.12
CA ILE A 485 0.63 -18.79 -22.21
C ILE A 485 -0.45 -19.79 -22.64
N ILE A 486 -0.24 -20.45 -23.76
CA ILE A 486 -1.04 -21.57 -24.25
C ILE A 486 -0.26 -22.86 -23.94
N PRO A 487 -0.76 -23.73 -23.06
CA PRO A 487 -0.07 -24.95 -22.67
C PRO A 487 -0.08 -25.98 -23.81
N PRO A 488 0.98 -26.77 -24.01
CA PRO A 488 1.01 -27.80 -25.05
C PRO A 488 0.26 -29.08 -24.61
N VAL A 489 -1.06 -28.96 -24.40
CA VAL A 489 -1.92 -30.07 -24.00
C VAL A 489 -2.89 -30.44 -25.12
N PRO A 490 -3.31 -31.73 -25.25
CA PRO A 490 -4.32 -32.13 -26.22
C PRO A 490 -5.60 -31.32 -26.07
N GLY A 491 -6.18 -30.86 -27.17
CA GLY A 491 -7.46 -30.19 -27.24
C GLY A 491 -7.42 -28.68 -26.93
N VAL A 492 -6.25 -28.09 -26.76
CA VAL A 492 -6.11 -26.65 -26.47
C VAL A 492 -6.65 -25.75 -27.58
N ASP A 493 -6.68 -26.24 -28.82
CA ASP A 493 -7.19 -25.52 -30.00
C ASP A 493 -8.70 -25.72 -30.24
N LEU A 494 -9.42 -26.39 -29.34
CA LEU A 494 -10.86 -26.58 -29.47
C LEU A 494 -11.61 -25.23 -29.37
N PRO A 495 -12.73 -25.06 -30.13
CA PRO A 495 -13.37 -23.75 -30.27
C PRO A 495 -14.02 -23.19 -29.01
N HIS A 496 -14.18 -24.00 -27.95
CA HIS A 496 -14.70 -23.57 -26.64
C HIS A 496 -13.58 -23.20 -25.65
N VAL A 497 -12.31 -23.18 -26.11
CA VAL A 497 -11.16 -22.75 -25.31
C VAL A 497 -10.88 -21.29 -25.60
N VAL A 498 -10.81 -20.47 -24.57
CA VAL A 498 -10.49 -19.04 -24.65
C VAL A 498 -9.43 -18.65 -23.61
N THR A 499 -8.71 -17.56 -23.83
CA THR A 499 -7.85 -17.01 -22.79
C THR A 499 -8.64 -16.07 -21.87
N ALA A 500 -8.20 -15.91 -20.63
CA ALA A 500 -8.78 -14.94 -19.70
C ALA A 500 -8.73 -13.51 -20.29
N GLN A 501 -7.63 -13.18 -20.99
CA GLN A 501 -7.48 -11.87 -21.63
C GLN A 501 -8.51 -11.65 -22.74
N ASP A 502 -8.78 -12.67 -23.60
CA ASP A 502 -9.78 -12.55 -24.65
C ASP A 502 -11.19 -12.49 -24.08
N ALA A 503 -11.49 -13.32 -23.06
CA ALA A 503 -12.78 -13.30 -22.38
C ALA A 503 -13.11 -11.91 -21.82
N ILE A 504 -12.14 -11.25 -21.17
CA ILE A 504 -12.32 -9.90 -20.61
C ILE A 504 -12.36 -8.86 -21.74
N ARG A 505 -11.41 -8.88 -22.69
CA ARG A 505 -11.27 -7.89 -23.78
C ARG A 505 -12.50 -7.82 -24.66
N GLN A 506 -13.06 -8.99 -25.00
CA GLN A 506 -14.25 -9.11 -25.86
C GLN A 506 -15.55 -9.05 -25.05
N ASN A 507 -15.47 -8.83 -23.72
CA ASN A 507 -16.63 -8.84 -22.82
C ASN A 507 -17.52 -10.09 -23.05
N MET A 508 -16.87 -11.26 -23.15
CA MET A 508 -17.59 -12.52 -23.43
C MET A 508 -18.54 -12.84 -22.27
N ARG A 509 -19.73 -13.36 -22.64
CA ARG A 509 -20.76 -13.76 -21.70
C ARG A 509 -21.19 -15.20 -21.98
N PHE A 510 -21.35 -15.96 -20.90
CA PHE A 510 -21.67 -17.39 -20.99
C PHE A 510 -22.85 -17.75 -20.07
N PRO A 511 -24.06 -17.17 -20.29
CA PRO A 511 -25.20 -17.34 -19.40
C PRO A 511 -25.59 -18.81 -19.27
N GLY A 512 -25.67 -19.31 -18.03
CA GLY A 512 -26.06 -20.68 -17.70
C GLY A 512 -25.09 -21.78 -18.14
N LYS A 513 -23.90 -21.43 -18.64
CA LYS A 513 -22.89 -22.38 -19.08
C LYS A 513 -22.03 -22.89 -17.93
N LYS A 514 -21.56 -24.14 -18.04
CA LYS A 514 -20.51 -24.68 -17.18
C LYS A 514 -19.18 -24.14 -17.64
N ILE A 515 -18.43 -23.51 -16.73
CA ILE A 515 -17.14 -22.88 -17.05
C ILE A 515 -16.04 -23.53 -16.23
N ALA A 516 -14.96 -23.93 -16.88
CA ALA A 516 -13.73 -24.35 -16.20
C ALA A 516 -12.64 -23.29 -16.41
N ILE A 517 -12.03 -22.78 -15.34
CA ILE A 517 -10.93 -21.82 -15.39
C ILE A 517 -9.65 -22.50 -14.90
N VAL A 518 -8.60 -22.46 -15.72
CA VAL A 518 -7.28 -23.01 -15.40
C VAL A 518 -6.37 -21.90 -14.96
N GLY A 519 -6.02 -21.90 -13.69
CA GLY A 519 -5.25 -20.86 -13.01
C GLY A 519 -6.08 -20.06 -11.99
N THR A 520 -5.68 -20.09 -10.72
CA THR A 520 -6.33 -19.40 -9.60
C THR A 520 -5.57 -18.14 -9.13
N GLY A 521 -4.61 -17.66 -9.93
CA GLY A 521 -3.98 -16.37 -9.67
C GLY A 521 -4.98 -15.22 -9.79
N LEU A 522 -4.55 -13.98 -9.47
CA LEU A 522 -5.44 -12.81 -9.42
C LEU A 522 -6.28 -12.64 -10.71
N THR A 523 -5.67 -12.73 -11.89
CA THR A 523 -6.38 -12.61 -13.17
C THR A 523 -7.43 -13.69 -13.36
N GLY A 524 -7.15 -14.93 -12.95
CA GLY A 524 -8.12 -16.02 -13.02
C GLY A 524 -9.31 -15.79 -12.09
N MET A 525 -9.07 -15.35 -10.85
CA MET A 525 -10.12 -15.04 -9.89
C MET A 525 -10.96 -13.82 -10.33
N GLU A 526 -10.34 -12.77 -10.85
CA GLU A 526 -11.02 -11.60 -11.43
C GLU A 526 -11.85 -11.98 -12.67
N THR A 527 -11.34 -12.90 -13.50
CA THR A 527 -12.12 -13.46 -14.62
C THR A 527 -13.32 -14.25 -14.12
N ALA A 528 -13.15 -15.06 -13.07
CA ALA A 528 -14.25 -15.79 -12.43
C ALA A 528 -15.31 -14.83 -11.88
N GLU A 529 -14.92 -13.72 -11.26
CA GLU A 529 -15.83 -12.69 -10.76
C GLU A 529 -16.69 -12.08 -11.87
N ILE A 530 -16.08 -11.75 -13.02
CA ILE A 530 -16.78 -11.21 -14.19
C ILE A 530 -17.77 -12.24 -14.74
N LEU A 531 -17.34 -13.49 -14.92
CA LEU A 531 -18.15 -14.56 -15.51
C LEU A 531 -19.25 -15.04 -14.56
N ALA A 532 -19.04 -14.96 -13.25
CA ALA A 532 -20.04 -15.27 -12.22
C ALA A 532 -21.22 -14.28 -12.15
N ARG A 533 -21.22 -13.24 -12.97
CA ARG A 533 -22.39 -12.36 -13.14
C ARG A 533 -23.51 -13.04 -13.90
N ASP A 534 -23.17 -14.03 -14.76
CA ASP A 534 -24.10 -14.69 -15.68
C ASP A 534 -24.10 -16.24 -15.56
N SER A 535 -23.17 -16.82 -14.76
CA SER A 535 -23.06 -18.26 -14.53
C SER A 535 -22.77 -18.56 -13.07
N ASP A 536 -23.49 -19.52 -12.52
CA ASP A 536 -23.33 -20.07 -11.17
C ASP A 536 -22.57 -21.41 -11.14
N ASN A 537 -22.05 -21.86 -12.30
CA ASN A 537 -21.35 -23.13 -12.45
C ASN A 537 -19.91 -22.93 -12.95
N ILE A 538 -19.06 -22.43 -12.06
CA ILE A 538 -17.65 -22.17 -12.36
C ILE A 538 -16.77 -23.08 -11.50
N THR A 539 -15.85 -23.80 -12.14
CA THR A 539 -14.82 -24.61 -11.46
C THR A 539 -13.44 -24.06 -11.82
N MET A 540 -12.64 -23.72 -10.82
CA MET A 540 -11.27 -23.26 -10.99
C MET A 540 -10.28 -24.35 -10.55
N ILE A 541 -9.25 -24.62 -11.36
CA ILE A 541 -8.18 -25.55 -11.03
C ILE A 541 -6.82 -24.86 -11.01
N ASP A 542 -5.93 -25.33 -10.16
CA ASP A 542 -4.53 -24.88 -10.13
C ASP A 542 -3.60 -26.01 -9.70
N MET A 543 -2.35 -25.98 -10.15
CA MET A 543 -1.31 -26.93 -9.74
C MET A 543 -0.79 -26.70 -8.30
N VAL A 544 -1.05 -25.52 -7.75
CA VAL A 544 -0.63 -25.06 -6.42
C VAL A 544 -1.86 -24.72 -5.58
N GLU A 545 -1.64 -24.08 -4.43
CA GLU A 545 -2.72 -23.55 -3.59
C GLU A 545 -3.58 -22.52 -4.33
N VAL A 546 -4.75 -22.20 -3.77
CA VAL A 546 -5.65 -21.17 -4.32
C VAL A 546 -5.02 -19.78 -4.12
N GLY A 547 -5.04 -18.96 -5.16
CA GLY A 547 -4.55 -17.58 -5.13
C GLY A 547 -3.03 -17.46 -4.97
N PRO A 548 -2.23 -18.20 -5.76
CA PRO A 548 -0.79 -18.20 -5.62
C PRO A 548 -0.21 -16.79 -5.75
N GLY A 549 0.65 -16.43 -4.78
CA GLY A 549 1.32 -15.12 -4.75
C GLY A 549 0.43 -13.94 -4.35
N LEU A 550 -0.81 -14.18 -3.92
CA LEU A 550 -1.66 -13.15 -3.32
C LEU A 550 -1.36 -13.00 -1.83
N ILE A 551 -1.46 -11.78 -1.33
CA ILE A 551 -1.49 -11.54 0.12
C ILE A 551 -2.86 -11.90 0.68
N HIS A 552 -2.90 -12.31 1.95
CA HIS A 552 -4.13 -12.74 2.63
C HIS A 552 -5.29 -11.76 2.46
N GLU A 553 -5.02 -10.47 2.63
CA GLU A 553 -6.04 -9.43 2.57
C GLU A 553 -6.77 -9.36 1.21
N ILE A 554 -6.12 -9.71 0.11
CA ILE A 554 -6.74 -9.77 -1.21
C ILE A 554 -7.41 -11.12 -1.43
N LEU A 555 -6.72 -12.22 -1.06
CA LEU A 555 -7.27 -13.57 -1.23
C LEU A 555 -8.57 -13.75 -0.46
N ASP A 556 -8.61 -13.34 0.81
CA ASP A 556 -9.79 -13.46 1.67
C ASP A 556 -11.01 -12.72 1.07
N GLU A 557 -10.81 -11.50 0.55
CA GLU A 557 -11.90 -10.74 -0.07
C GLU A 557 -12.37 -11.41 -1.37
N MET A 558 -11.46 -11.91 -2.22
CA MET A 558 -11.83 -12.64 -3.43
C MET A 558 -12.63 -13.91 -3.10
N LEU A 559 -12.24 -14.66 -2.07
CA LEU A 559 -12.98 -15.85 -1.63
C LEU A 559 -14.37 -15.50 -1.08
N LYS A 560 -14.51 -14.41 -0.32
CA LYS A 560 -15.80 -13.89 0.15
C LYS A 560 -16.75 -13.52 -1.00
N ILE A 561 -16.21 -13.10 -2.15
CA ILE A 561 -16.98 -12.77 -3.35
C ILE A 561 -17.32 -14.02 -4.14
N LEU A 562 -16.36 -14.91 -4.38
CA LEU A 562 -16.51 -16.01 -5.34
C LEU A 562 -17.22 -17.24 -4.75
N VAL A 563 -16.93 -17.61 -3.48
CA VAL A 563 -17.51 -18.81 -2.86
C VAL A 563 -19.06 -18.71 -2.77
N PRO A 564 -19.65 -17.58 -2.32
CA PRO A 564 -21.11 -17.44 -2.28
C PRO A 564 -21.77 -17.47 -3.68
N LYS A 565 -21.03 -17.15 -4.75
CA LYS A 565 -21.48 -17.23 -6.15
C LYS A 565 -21.38 -18.64 -6.74
N GLY A 566 -21.04 -19.65 -5.94
CA GLY A 566 -20.96 -21.05 -6.36
C GLY A 566 -19.64 -21.44 -7.04
N VAL A 567 -18.62 -20.59 -7.05
CA VAL A 567 -17.31 -20.92 -7.63
C VAL A 567 -16.63 -22.01 -6.80
N ARG A 568 -16.25 -23.10 -7.45
CA ARG A 568 -15.56 -24.24 -6.86
C ARG A 568 -14.07 -24.16 -7.14
N PHE A 569 -13.22 -24.39 -6.12
CA PHE A 569 -11.77 -24.41 -6.25
C PHE A 569 -11.22 -25.83 -6.08
N LEU A 570 -10.35 -26.23 -7.00
CA LEU A 570 -9.63 -27.51 -6.99
C LEU A 570 -8.11 -27.22 -7.05
N PRO A 571 -7.48 -26.92 -5.92
CA PRO A 571 -6.02 -26.76 -5.84
C PRO A 571 -5.32 -28.10 -6.05
N TYR A 572 -4.04 -28.06 -6.40
CA TYR A 572 -3.18 -29.23 -6.62
C TYR A 572 -3.70 -30.17 -7.74
N HIS A 573 -4.31 -29.58 -8.77
CA HIS A 573 -4.79 -30.26 -9.96
C HIS A 573 -4.17 -29.66 -11.23
N LYS A 574 -3.48 -30.49 -12.01
CA LYS A 574 -2.84 -30.10 -13.27
C LYS A 574 -3.79 -30.31 -14.43
N LEU A 575 -3.86 -29.35 -15.37
CA LEU A 575 -4.51 -29.57 -16.66
C LEU A 575 -3.76 -30.64 -17.45
N ASN A 576 -4.44 -31.72 -17.82
CA ASN A 576 -3.88 -32.85 -18.58
C ASN A 576 -4.30 -32.81 -20.05
N ALA A 577 -5.59 -32.60 -20.31
CA ALA A 577 -6.16 -32.47 -21.66
C ALA A 577 -7.47 -31.66 -21.63
N ILE A 578 -7.86 -31.14 -22.79
CA ILE A 578 -9.19 -30.53 -23.01
C ILE A 578 -9.94 -31.42 -23.97
N THR A 579 -11.22 -31.65 -23.71
CA THR A 579 -12.13 -32.50 -24.52
C THR A 579 -13.35 -31.71 -24.95
N PRO A 580 -14.14 -32.17 -25.92
CA PRO A 580 -15.37 -31.49 -26.30
C PRO A 580 -16.38 -31.29 -25.15
N GLU A 581 -16.31 -32.14 -24.12
CA GLU A 581 -17.18 -32.10 -22.94
C GLU A 581 -16.61 -31.29 -21.76
N GLY A 582 -15.38 -30.75 -21.89
CA GLY A 582 -14.73 -29.98 -20.83
C GLY A 582 -13.21 -30.22 -20.73
N LEU A 583 -12.69 -30.59 -19.56
CA LEU A 583 -11.27 -30.86 -19.40
C LEU A 583 -11.00 -32.07 -18.48
N ILE A 584 -9.81 -32.61 -18.58
CA ILE A 584 -9.28 -33.65 -17.70
C ILE A 584 -8.20 -33.02 -16.82
N ALA A 585 -8.48 -32.96 -15.52
CA ALA A 585 -7.50 -32.57 -14.49
C ALA A 585 -6.81 -33.81 -13.91
N GLU A 586 -5.55 -33.68 -13.55
CA GLU A 586 -4.78 -34.72 -12.85
C GLU A 586 -4.49 -34.23 -11.42
N ARG A 587 -4.97 -34.97 -10.42
CA ARG A 587 -4.67 -34.66 -9.02
C ARG A 587 -3.22 -35.03 -8.71
N LEU A 588 -2.45 -34.05 -8.25
CA LEU A 588 -0.99 -34.21 -8.05
C LEU A 588 -0.62 -35.20 -6.94
N ALA A 589 -1.51 -35.44 -5.98
CA ALA A 589 -1.23 -36.33 -4.84
C ALA A 589 -1.09 -37.81 -5.23
N ASP A 590 -1.84 -38.28 -6.24
CA ASP A 590 -1.95 -39.69 -6.63
C ASP A 590 -2.01 -39.93 -8.13
N GLY A 591 -1.96 -38.89 -8.96
CA GLY A 591 -2.06 -38.98 -10.42
C GLY A 591 -3.46 -39.32 -10.93
N ALA A 592 -4.48 -39.32 -10.07
CA ALA A 592 -5.85 -39.65 -10.47
C ALA A 592 -6.39 -38.60 -11.45
N LYS A 593 -6.97 -39.08 -12.56
CA LYS A 593 -7.59 -38.23 -13.58
C LYS A 593 -9.04 -37.94 -13.22
N LEU A 594 -9.36 -36.64 -13.15
CA LEU A 594 -10.68 -36.12 -12.83
C LEU A 594 -11.26 -35.42 -14.07
N PRO A 595 -12.30 -35.95 -14.71
CA PRO A 595 -13.03 -35.22 -15.75
C PRO A 595 -13.84 -34.09 -15.10
N ILE A 596 -13.77 -32.90 -15.70
CA ILE A 596 -14.52 -31.72 -15.32
C ILE A 596 -15.33 -31.29 -16.52
N GLU A 597 -16.65 -31.41 -16.41
CA GLU A 597 -17.56 -30.96 -17.45
C GLU A 597 -17.54 -29.44 -17.57
N ALA A 598 -17.36 -28.93 -18.79
CA ALA A 598 -17.39 -27.50 -19.08
C ALA A 598 -17.79 -27.23 -20.53
N ASP A 599 -18.71 -26.30 -20.72
CA ASP A 599 -19.07 -25.77 -22.03
C ASP A 599 -18.01 -24.77 -22.55
N VAL A 600 -17.23 -24.18 -21.61
CA VAL A 600 -16.18 -23.20 -21.90
C VAL A 600 -14.97 -23.47 -20.97
N VAL A 601 -13.78 -23.49 -21.56
CA VAL A 601 -12.51 -23.59 -20.81
C VAL A 601 -11.75 -22.28 -20.97
N VAL A 602 -11.44 -21.63 -19.83
CA VAL A 602 -10.71 -20.36 -19.79
C VAL A 602 -9.29 -20.61 -19.29
N LEU A 603 -8.30 -20.22 -20.08
CA LEU A 603 -6.88 -20.34 -19.73
C LEU A 603 -6.39 -19.04 -19.07
N SER A 604 -5.96 -19.11 -17.81
CA SER A 604 -5.37 -18.02 -17.04
C SER A 604 -4.00 -18.43 -16.46
N LEU A 605 -3.10 -18.84 -17.35
CA LEU A 605 -1.80 -19.45 -17.03
C LEU A 605 -0.63 -18.45 -17.03
N GLY A 606 -0.95 -17.14 -16.99
CA GLY A 606 0.04 -16.08 -17.09
C GLY A 606 0.41 -15.72 -18.52
N VAL A 607 1.52 -15.00 -18.68
CA VAL A 607 1.96 -14.44 -19.97
C VAL A 607 3.45 -14.67 -20.17
N ALA A 608 3.89 -14.72 -21.45
CA ALA A 608 5.27 -14.88 -21.85
C ALA A 608 5.69 -13.80 -22.87
N PRO A 609 6.94 -13.25 -22.77
CA PRO A 609 7.45 -12.25 -23.70
C PRO A 609 7.49 -12.73 -25.16
N ASN A 610 7.21 -11.81 -26.11
CA ASN A 610 7.42 -12.06 -27.54
C ASN A 610 8.89 -11.80 -27.90
N ARG A 611 9.73 -12.83 -27.81
CA ARG A 611 11.18 -12.72 -28.00
C ARG A 611 11.55 -12.38 -29.47
N ASP A 612 10.83 -12.88 -30.44
CA ASP A 612 11.10 -12.63 -31.86
C ASP A 612 10.86 -11.17 -32.23
N PHE A 613 9.80 -10.58 -31.69
CA PHE A 613 9.52 -9.15 -31.85
C PHE A 613 10.63 -8.30 -31.21
N ILE A 614 11.07 -8.64 -30.02
CA ILE A 614 12.16 -7.94 -29.32
C ILE A 614 13.47 -8.01 -30.12
N GLN A 615 13.77 -9.18 -30.69
CA GLN A 615 15.02 -9.39 -31.44
C GLN A 615 15.08 -8.53 -32.69
N GLN A 616 13.97 -8.31 -33.40
CA GLN A 616 13.92 -7.43 -34.59
C GLN A 616 14.40 -6.00 -34.28
N PHE A 617 14.07 -5.49 -33.09
CA PHE A 617 14.52 -4.16 -32.66
C PHE A 617 16.00 -4.16 -32.24
N ARG A 618 16.45 -5.21 -31.55
CA ARG A 618 17.87 -5.34 -31.15
C ARG A 618 18.83 -5.45 -32.34
N ASP A 619 18.36 -6.01 -33.43
CA ASP A 619 19.18 -6.14 -34.67
C ASP A 619 19.35 -4.78 -35.39
N ARG A 620 18.54 -3.76 -35.01
CA ARG A 620 18.50 -2.48 -35.72
C ARG A 620 18.86 -1.26 -34.89
N PHE A 621 18.68 -1.32 -33.57
CA PHE A 621 18.92 -0.21 -32.66
C PHE A 621 19.86 -0.59 -31.53
N ASP A 622 20.63 0.41 -31.09
CA ASP A 622 21.49 0.34 -29.91
C ASP A 622 21.55 1.73 -29.28
N PRO A 623 21.14 1.90 -27.98
CA PRO A 623 20.68 0.87 -27.05
C PRO A 623 19.17 0.54 -27.17
N VAL A 624 18.82 -0.70 -26.84
CA VAL A 624 17.44 -1.18 -26.70
C VAL A 624 17.20 -1.66 -25.26
N TYR A 625 16.23 -1.07 -24.61
CA TYR A 625 15.79 -1.40 -23.25
C TYR A 625 14.47 -2.16 -23.27
N VAL A 626 14.44 -3.37 -22.73
CA VAL A 626 13.22 -4.19 -22.64
C VAL A 626 12.66 -4.05 -21.25
N ILE A 627 11.40 -3.60 -21.12
CA ILE A 627 10.78 -3.22 -19.84
C ILE A 627 9.40 -3.86 -19.64
N GLY A 628 8.98 -3.97 -18.37
CA GLY A 628 7.70 -4.57 -18.00
C GLY A 628 7.60 -6.03 -18.42
N ASP A 629 6.41 -6.47 -18.81
CA ASP A 629 6.13 -7.87 -19.16
C ASP A 629 6.87 -8.33 -20.43
N ALA A 630 7.36 -7.41 -21.26
CA ALA A 630 8.23 -7.73 -22.37
C ALA A 630 9.60 -8.29 -21.91
N ASN A 631 10.04 -7.93 -20.69
CA ASN A 631 11.23 -8.48 -20.07
C ASN A 631 10.92 -9.65 -19.13
N GLN A 632 10.04 -9.39 -18.17
CA GLN A 632 9.63 -10.35 -17.16
C GLN A 632 8.17 -10.06 -16.74
N SER A 633 7.32 -11.08 -16.81
CA SER A 633 5.92 -10.97 -16.41
C SER A 633 5.78 -10.60 -14.94
N GLY A 634 4.79 -9.76 -14.64
CA GLY A 634 4.57 -9.29 -13.29
C GLY A 634 3.27 -8.51 -13.14
N ARG A 635 3.17 -7.74 -12.06
CA ARG A 635 2.04 -6.83 -11.81
C ARG A 635 2.43 -5.40 -12.17
N ILE A 636 1.47 -4.47 -12.10
CA ILE A 636 1.67 -3.03 -12.38
C ILE A 636 2.96 -2.50 -11.72
N GLY A 637 3.20 -2.83 -10.45
CA GLY A 637 4.38 -2.35 -9.72
C GLY A 637 5.72 -2.85 -10.26
N HIS A 638 5.77 -4.06 -10.84
CA HIS A 638 6.97 -4.56 -11.50
C HIS A 638 7.22 -3.83 -12.83
N ALA A 639 6.15 -3.60 -13.59
CA ALA A 639 6.24 -2.91 -14.87
C ALA A 639 6.66 -1.44 -14.70
N THR A 640 6.02 -0.70 -13.79
CA THR A 640 6.38 0.71 -13.51
C THR A 640 7.81 0.83 -12.98
N LYS A 641 8.22 -0.08 -12.06
CA LYS A 641 9.61 -0.09 -11.54
C LYS A 641 10.62 -0.36 -12.63
N SER A 642 10.34 -1.33 -13.52
CA SER A 642 11.20 -1.65 -14.67
C SER A 642 11.32 -0.44 -15.60
N GLY A 643 10.21 0.19 -15.98
CA GLY A 643 10.18 1.39 -16.82
C GLY A 643 10.97 2.55 -16.22
N PHE A 644 10.73 2.83 -14.94
CA PHE A 644 11.43 3.89 -14.21
C PHE A 644 12.94 3.66 -14.14
N VAL A 645 13.38 2.46 -13.70
CA VAL A 645 14.81 2.18 -13.49
C VAL A 645 15.59 2.30 -14.79
N GLN A 646 15.06 1.75 -15.89
CA GLN A 646 15.72 1.84 -17.18
C GLN A 646 15.72 3.29 -17.71
N ALA A 647 14.62 4.01 -17.58
CA ALA A 647 14.55 5.41 -17.97
C ALA A 647 15.46 6.31 -17.12
N TYR A 648 15.58 6.02 -15.80
CA TYR A 648 16.48 6.74 -14.90
C TYR A 648 17.94 6.53 -15.28
N GLY A 649 18.33 5.28 -15.52
CA GLY A 649 19.71 4.91 -15.88
C GLY A 649 20.09 5.23 -17.33
N PHE A 650 19.13 5.60 -18.18
CA PHE A 650 19.37 5.82 -19.60
C PHE A 650 20.42 6.92 -19.85
N ARG A 651 21.40 6.60 -20.72
CA ARG A 651 22.37 7.52 -21.29
C ARG A 651 22.53 7.15 -22.77
N PRO A 652 22.41 8.10 -23.70
CA PRO A 652 22.74 7.88 -25.11
C PRO A 652 24.20 7.44 -25.25
N LEU A 653 24.48 6.62 -26.24
CA LEU A 653 25.85 6.11 -26.50
C LEU A 653 26.87 7.23 -26.67
N GLU A 654 26.49 8.33 -27.31
CA GLU A 654 27.35 9.50 -27.53
C GLU A 654 27.77 10.21 -26.20
N ASP A 655 26.99 10.05 -25.12
CA ASP A 655 27.33 10.57 -23.79
C ASP A 655 28.24 9.61 -22.99
N LEU A 656 28.46 8.37 -23.47
CA LEU A 656 29.26 7.35 -22.81
C LEU A 656 30.73 7.31 -23.33
N VAL A 657 30.99 7.98 -24.47
CA VAL A 657 32.33 8.10 -25.02
C VAL A 657 32.94 9.42 -24.53
N PRO A 658 34.10 9.40 -23.83
CA PRO A 658 34.75 10.60 -23.31
C PRO A 658 35.25 11.54 -24.39
#